data_beb3cbb7926a46c375e30744ac55cc5b
#
_entry.id   beb3cbb7926a46c375e30744ac55cc5b
#
_cell.length_a   1.000
_cell.length_b   1.000
_cell.length_c   1.000
_cell.angle_alpha   90.00
_cell.angle_beta   90.00
_cell.angle_gamma   90.00
#
_symmetry.space_group_name_H-M   'P 1'
#
loop_
_entity.id
_entity.type
_entity.pdbx_description
1 polymer ?
#
loop_
_entity_poly.entity_id
_entity_poly.type
_entity_poly.pdbx_seq_one_letter_code
_entity_poly.pdbx_strand_id
1 'polypeptide(L)'
;MSQPTERNRLADEPSPYLQQHADNPVHWQPWGAAAFERAQAHDVPVFVSIGYSSCHWCHVMEEESFADEEVAGLINDSFVPIKVDREERPDVDSTFMTVCQLVTGGGGWPLSAWCTPEGEPFYVGTYFPPEPRGNTPSFAGLCERIATSWGDAEQRAQMVERAAQWSASARDELESVPAGADDPPEATLLDETAAAAMRGVDHEHGGFGSGGPKFPMPGRVDLLLRSGAQTGRRELLTAATKTLDGMASGGMYDQVGGGFHRYAVDRSWTIPHFEKMLYDNAELPMVYLDAYRLTGDAAYARIAGESLRFLDRELRHPDGGFFSTLDARSRQPQSRGGDPDERVEGAFYAWTPAEVDDTLDGDDASMVRQRYGIESGGNFERGTTVPTLSASVERVAADHDRPVDEVAETLTAARAALFEARESRPRPTRDEKVLASWNGRAISAFARAGQTLGAPYDDVATEALNFCRDRLYDAETGRLDRRWLDGDVAGPGYLDDYAFLARAGVDVHAATGDLEPLAFALEVTDALVAAFYEPDDGTIYFTRDADDAAGADDAAGVDSTGDAGTLFARPQEFADRSTPSSLGVAAETLLILDGFRPDDRFRSIAEDVLATHADRIRSSPLEHVSLVRAAARLTTGAVEVTVAAEAVPSAWRDALGEQYLPGHILTRRPPTADGLDAWLDRLGLDAAPPIWEGRDANAGEPTVYVCEGFTCSPPRTDIDTALDWLSERQ
;
A
#
# COMPACT_ATOMS: atom_id res chain seq x y z
N MET A 1 21.94 0.30 40.97
CA MET A 1 21.49 1.56 40.36
C MET A 1 20.01 1.38 40.12
N SER A 2 19.18 2.43 40.16
CA SER A 2 17.78 2.30 39.78
C SER A 2 17.71 1.97 38.28
N GLN A 3 16.75 1.13 37.85
CA GLN A 3 16.50 0.84 36.46
C GLN A 3 16.19 2.13 35.69
N PRO A 4 16.60 2.28 34.42
CA PRO A 4 16.31 3.46 33.61
C PRO A 4 14.80 3.70 33.41
N THR A 5 14.02 2.62 33.38
CA THR A 5 12.55 2.63 33.24
C THR A 5 11.91 1.84 34.39
N GLU A 6 10.73 2.26 34.85
CA GLU A 6 10.06 1.68 36.02
C GLU A 6 9.01 0.63 35.66
N ARG A 7 8.42 0.71 34.48
CA ARG A 7 7.34 -0.18 33.99
C ARG A 7 7.22 -0.17 32.48
N ASN A 8 6.56 -1.20 31.96
CA ASN A 8 6.04 -1.21 30.59
C ASN A 8 4.90 -0.19 30.48
N ARG A 9 4.92 0.67 29.45
CA ARG A 9 3.93 1.73 29.23
C ARG A 9 3.03 1.46 28.02
N LEU A 10 3.22 0.36 27.30
CA LEU A 10 2.47 0.09 26.07
C LEU A 10 0.99 -0.22 26.31
N ALA A 11 0.61 -0.59 27.55
CA ALA A 11 -0.82 -0.71 27.90
C ALA A 11 -1.57 0.62 27.85
N ASP A 12 -0.86 1.74 27.89
CA ASP A 12 -1.43 3.09 27.84
C ASP A 12 -1.62 3.56 26.37
N GLU A 13 -1.08 2.81 25.37
CA GLU A 13 -1.09 3.14 23.96
C GLU A 13 -2.27 2.50 23.21
N PRO A 14 -2.92 3.17 22.26
CA PRO A 14 -4.05 2.60 21.53
C PRO A 14 -3.64 1.62 20.42
N SER A 15 -2.40 1.70 19.88
CA SER A 15 -1.94 0.83 18.79
C SER A 15 -2.10 -0.65 19.12
N PRO A 16 -2.79 -1.46 18.27
CA PRO A 16 -2.91 -2.91 18.47
C PRO A 16 -1.56 -3.62 18.55
N TYR A 17 -0.55 -3.17 17.79
CA TYR A 17 0.79 -3.72 17.86
C TYR A 17 1.46 -3.44 19.20
N LEU A 18 1.37 -2.23 19.71
CA LEU A 18 1.94 -1.88 21.01
C LEU A 18 1.23 -2.64 22.13
N GLN A 19 -0.09 -2.76 22.06
CA GLN A 19 -0.92 -3.53 22.99
C GLN A 19 -0.54 -5.02 23.06
N GLN A 20 -0.13 -5.64 21.93
CA GLN A 20 0.36 -7.03 21.91
C GLN A 20 1.55 -7.24 22.85
N HIS A 21 2.35 -6.19 23.07
CA HIS A 21 3.54 -6.21 23.93
C HIS A 21 3.32 -5.63 25.33
N ALA A 22 2.09 -5.29 25.70
CA ALA A 22 1.77 -4.65 26.97
C ALA A 22 2.07 -5.55 28.19
N ASP A 23 1.92 -6.87 28.03
CA ASP A 23 2.16 -7.86 29.08
C ASP A 23 3.61 -8.39 29.10
N ASN A 24 4.49 -7.92 28.23
CA ASN A 24 5.89 -8.33 28.26
C ASN A 24 6.59 -7.86 29.55
N PRO A 25 7.51 -8.65 30.14
CA PRO A 25 8.31 -8.23 31.29
C PRO A 25 9.32 -7.12 30.98
N VAL A 26 9.58 -6.83 29.71
CA VAL A 26 10.38 -5.68 29.25
C VAL A 26 9.64 -4.38 29.55
N HIS A 27 10.31 -3.38 30.11
CA HIS A 27 9.76 -2.07 30.44
C HIS A 27 9.66 -1.16 29.21
N TRP A 28 8.98 -1.63 28.17
CA TRP A 28 8.78 -0.93 26.92
C TRP A 28 8.24 0.48 27.12
N GLN A 29 8.78 1.43 26.35
CA GLN A 29 8.31 2.80 26.21
C GLN A 29 7.80 3.00 24.78
N PRO A 30 6.75 3.81 24.55
CA PRO A 30 6.44 4.29 23.21
C PRO A 30 7.56 5.21 22.71
N TRP A 31 7.65 5.39 21.39
CA TRP A 31 8.55 6.37 20.81
C TRP A 31 8.11 7.77 21.24
N GLY A 32 9.05 8.58 21.76
CA GLY A 32 8.77 9.94 22.20
C GLY A 32 9.87 10.54 23.04
N ALA A 33 9.85 11.88 23.16
CA ALA A 33 10.86 12.67 23.88
C ALA A 33 11.14 12.14 25.29
N ALA A 34 10.11 11.72 26.02
CA ALA A 34 10.23 11.21 27.39
C ALA A 34 11.10 9.96 27.51
N ALA A 35 11.15 9.10 26.48
CA ALA A 35 12.02 7.92 26.45
C ALA A 35 13.49 8.31 26.27
N PHE A 36 13.77 9.24 25.34
CA PHE A 36 15.12 9.74 25.09
C PHE A 36 15.65 10.58 26.24
N GLU A 37 14.85 11.43 26.88
CA GLU A 37 15.21 12.17 28.08
C GLU A 37 15.64 11.22 29.23
N ARG A 38 14.97 10.08 29.37
CA ARG A 38 15.35 9.04 30.34
C ARG A 38 16.69 8.41 29.99
N ALA A 39 16.92 8.08 28.72
CA ALA A 39 18.19 7.53 28.25
C ALA A 39 19.35 8.50 28.54
N GLN A 40 19.16 9.77 28.26
CA GLN A 40 20.12 10.84 28.53
C GLN A 40 20.36 11.03 30.05
N ALA A 41 19.29 11.06 30.84
CA ALA A 41 19.39 11.23 32.29
C ALA A 41 20.14 10.08 33.00
N HIS A 42 20.01 8.85 32.47
CA HIS A 42 20.67 7.65 32.99
C HIS A 42 22.00 7.33 32.29
N ASP A 43 22.33 8.03 31.20
CA ASP A 43 23.50 7.83 30.37
C ASP A 43 23.63 6.38 29.86
N VAL A 44 22.49 5.83 29.37
CA VAL A 44 22.38 4.46 28.85
C VAL A 44 21.91 4.48 27.39
N PRO A 45 22.28 3.46 26.59
CA PRO A 45 21.82 3.38 25.22
C PRO A 45 20.32 3.06 25.14
N VAL A 46 19.73 3.41 24.02
CA VAL A 46 18.34 3.09 23.67
C VAL A 46 18.32 1.80 22.85
N PHE A 47 17.37 0.91 23.13
CA PHE A 47 17.05 -0.24 22.30
C PHE A 47 15.72 -0.01 21.59
N VAL A 48 15.71 0.14 20.28
CA VAL A 48 14.52 0.35 19.46
C VAL A 48 14.13 -0.94 18.75
N SER A 49 12.87 -1.36 18.88
CA SER A 49 12.29 -2.49 18.18
C SER A 49 11.09 -2.03 17.36
N ILE A 50 11.18 -2.11 16.03
CA ILE A 50 10.18 -1.64 15.06
C ILE A 50 9.50 -2.86 14.41
N GLY A 51 8.17 -2.82 14.32
CA GLY A 51 7.38 -3.87 13.69
C GLY A 51 5.95 -3.42 13.43
N TYR A 52 5.03 -4.38 13.26
CA TYR A 52 3.60 -4.16 13.04
C TYR A 52 2.79 -5.38 13.51
N SER A 53 1.49 -5.22 13.68
CA SER A 53 0.64 -6.17 14.42
C SER A 53 0.57 -7.57 13.80
N SER A 54 0.59 -7.71 12.48
CA SER A 54 0.55 -9.01 11.79
C SER A 54 1.92 -9.60 11.46
N CYS A 55 3.01 -8.96 11.91
CA CYS A 55 4.38 -9.35 11.61
C CYS A 55 4.76 -10.70 12.25
N HIS A 56 4.84 -11.77 11.47
CA HIS A 56 5.17 -13.11 11.95
C HIS A 56 6.48 -13.17 12.77
N TRP A 57 7.57 -12.65 12.23
CA TRP A 57 8.87 -12.67 12.92
C TRP A 57 8.94 -11.74 14.13
N CYS A 58 8.03 -10.74 14.22
CA CYS A 58 7.88 -9.93 15.43
C CYS A 58 7.27 -10.76 16.57
N HIS A 59 6.24 -11.57 16.26
CA HIS A 59 5.67 -12.51 17.23
C HIS A 59 6.69 -13.58 17.68
N VAL A 60 7.45 -14.15 16.73
CA VAL A 60 8.50 -15.11 17.07
C VAL A 60 9.53 -14.49 18.01
N MET A 61 9.99 -13.26 17.76
CA MET A 61 10.96 -12.59 18.63
C MET A 61 10.36 -12.23 20.00
N GLU A 62 9.08 -11.94 20.06
CA GLU A 62 8.36 -11.75 21.31
C GLU A 62 8.34 -13.03 22.15
N GLU A 63 7.86 -14.14 21.55
CA GLU A 63 7.74 -15.43 22.21
C GLU A 63 9.10 -15.98 22.68
N GLU A 64 10.15 -15.82 21.85
CA GLU A 64 11.48 -16.39 22.11
C GLU A 64 12.40 -15.50 22.96
N SER A 65 12.16 -14.17 23.01
CA SER A 65 13.10 -13.24 23.66
C SER A 65 12.43 -12.25 24.60
N PHE A 66 11.36 -11.55 24.18
CA PHE A 66 10.79 -10.46 24.98
C PHE A 66 9.89 -10.95 26.14
N ALA A 67 9.38 -12.17 26.06
CA ALA A 67 8.62 -12.82 27.11
C ALA A 67 9.52 -13.51 28.17
N ASP A 68 10.83 -13.64 27.92
CA ASP A 68 11.78 -14.26 28.85
C ASP A 68 12.21 -13.26 29.94
N GLU A 69 12.04 -13.66 31.21
CA GLU A 69 12.31 -12.83 32.40
C GLU A 69 13.79 -12.44 32.54
N GLU A 70 14.72 -13.33 32.14
CA GLU A 70 16.17 -13.07 32.26
C GLU A 70 16.61 -12.07 31.19
N VAL A 71 16.11 -12.24 29.97
CA VAL A 71 16.33 -11.30 28.86
C VAL A 71 15.73 -9.94 29.17
N ALA A 72 14.50 -9.90 29.67
CA ALA A 72 13.83 -8.67 30.08
C ALA A 72 14.59 -7.94 31.19
N GLY A 73 15.09 -8.68 32.21
CA GLY A 73 15.91 -8.12 33.25
C GLY A 73 17.20 -7.46 32.74
N LEU A 74 17.88 -8.09 31.79
CA LEU A 74 19.04 -7.53 31.11
C LEU A 74 18.74 -6.25 30.36
N ILE A 75 17.61 -6.24 29.60
CA ILE A 75 17.17 -5.06 28.83
C ILE A 75 16.85 -3.91 29.79
N ASN A 76 16.02 -4.18 30.81
CA ASN A 76 15.55 -3.17 31.75
C ASN A 76 16.66 -2.53 32.57
N ASP A 77 17.75 -3.30 32.87
CA ASP A 77 18.87 -2.80 33.63
C ASP A 77 19.88 -2.00 32.80
N SER A 78 19.92 -2.22 31.49
CA SER A 78 21.01 -1.73 30.62
C SER A 78 20.60 -0.72 29.57
N PHE A 79 19.28 -0.63 29.22
CA PHE A 79 18.76 0.16 28.13
C PHE A 79 17.48 0.90 28.50
N VAL A 80 17.12 1.91 27.70
CA VAL A 80 15.75 2.36 27.57
C VAL A 80 15.14 1.65 26.35
N PRO A 81 14.24 0.66 26.55
CA PRO A 81 13.63 -0.06 25.44
C PRO A 81 12.45 0.74 24.85
N ILE A 82 12.47 0.97 23.55
CA ILE A 82 11.42 1.65 22.79
C ILE A 82 10.80 0.68 21.80
N LYS A 83 9.47 0.63 21.76
CA LYS A 83 8.69 -0.12 20.78
C LYS A 83 8.03 0.82 19.80
N VAL A 84 8.11 0.54 18.49
CA VAL A 84 7.57 1.40 17.42
C VAL A 84 6.64 0.60 16.52
N ASP A 85 5.42 1.09 16.36
CA ASP A 85 4.52 0.64 15.31
C ASP A 85 4.85 1.39 14.02
N ARG A 86 5.40 0.67 13.03
CA ARG A 86 5.79 1.24 11.74
C ARG A 86 4.61 1.80 10.93
N GLU A 87 3.41 1.36 11.23
CA GLU A 87 2.20 1.81 10.51
C GLU A 87 1.75 3.18 11.02
N GLU A 88 1.98 3.47 12.32
CA GLU A 88 1.75 4.79 12.91
C GLU A 88 2.96 5.73 12.74
N ARG A 89 4.19 5.18 12.71
CA ARG A 89 5.45 5.94 12.59
C ARG A 89 6.29 5.46 11.40
N PRO A 90 5.79 5.65 10.15
CA PRO A 90 6.52 5.28 8.95
C PRO A 90 7.80 6.10 8.74
N ASP A 91 7.88 7.30 9.30
CA ASP A 91 9.06 8.16 9.32
C ASP A 91 10.22 7.53 10.09
N VAL A 92 9.94 7.00 11.28
CA VAL A 92 10.92 6.26 12.09
C VAL A 92 11.33 4.97 11.37
N ASP A 93 10.35 4.20 10.88
CA ASP A 93 10.62 2.95 10.16
C ASP A 93 11.52 3.17 8.94
N SER A 94 11.19 4.14 8.07
CA SER A 94 11.97 4.40 6.86
C SER A 94 13.39 4.86 7.17
N THR A 95 13.57 5.70 8.18
CA THR A 95 14.88 6.19 8.62
C THR A 95 15.78 5.06 9.13
N PHE A 96 15.27 4.24 10.05
CA PHE A 96 16.04 3.11 10.58
C PHE A 96 16.22 1.98 9.57
N MET A 97 15.27 1.76 8.68
CA MET A 97 15.38 0.80 7.59
C MET A 97 16.48 1.20 6.62
N THR A 98 16.61 2.49 6.30
CA THR A 98 17.69 3.02 5.46
C THR A 98 19.05 2.75 6.09
N VAL A 99 19.21 3.01 7.39
CA VAL A 99 20.47 2.65 8.11
C VAL A 99 20.73 1.15 8.02
N CYS A 100 19.71 0.31 8.26
CA CYS A 100 19.84 -1.13 8.18
C CYS A 100 20.31 -1.60 6.79
N GLN A 101 19.72 -1.07 5.74
CA GLN A 101 20.07 -1.41 4.36
C GLN A 101 21.50 -0.96 4.00
N LEU A 102 21.89 0.25 4.38
CA LEU A 102 23.25 0.76 4.16
C LEU A 102 24.32 -0.09 4.85
N VAL A 103 24.03 -0.57 6.08
CA VAL A 103 25.00 -1.29 6.90
C VAL A 103 25.04 -2.79 6.59
N THR A 104 23.88 -3.42 6.39
CA THR A 104 23.75 -4.87 6.25
C THR A 104 23.53 -5.36 4.82
N GLY A 105 23.19 -4.45 3.90
CA GLY A 105 22.81 -4.77 2.52
C GLY A 105 21.38 -5.31 2.37
N GLY A 106 20.57 -5.30 3.43
CA GLY A 106 19.19 -5.76 3.44
C GLY A 106 18.40 -5.18 4.60
N GLY A 107 17.10 -5.51 4.68
CA GLY A 107 16.22 -5.06 5.74
C GLY A 107 14.99 -5.95 5.88
N GLY A 108 14.20 -5.72 6.92
CA GLY A 108 12.98 -6.48 7.22
C GLY A 108 12.54 -6.28 8.67
N TRP A 109 11.41 -6.81 9.03
CA TRP A 109 10.84 -6.75 10.38
C TRP A 109 10.88 -8.12 11.06
N PRO A 110 11.10 -8.13 12.42
CA PRO A 110 11.33 -6.95 13.27
C PRO A 110 12.65 -6.25 12.91
N LEU A 111 12.67 -4.92 12.98
CA LEU A 111 13.88 -4.15 12.87
C LEU A 111 14.35 -3.80 14.29
N SER A 112 15.58 -4.17 14.63
CA SER A 112 16.19 -3.95 15.93
C SER A 112 17.36 -3.00 15.80
N ALA A 113 17.39 -1.93 16.60
CA ALA A 113 18.46 -0.96 16.61
C ALA A 113 18.90 -0.62 18.03
N TRP A 114 20.22 -0.45 18.24
CA TRP A 114 20.78 0.11 19.46
C TRP A 114 21.37 1.46 19.14
N CYS A 115 20.89 2.47 19.88
CA CYS A 115 21.16 3.87 19.62
C CYS A 115 21.86 4.53 20.79
N THR A 116 22.53 5.65 20.52
CA THR A 116 22.98 6.57 21.58
C THR A 116 21.77 7.13 22.34
N PRO A 117 21.94 7.77 23.51
CA PRO A 117 20.84 8.45 24.20
C PRO A 117 20.16 9.54 23.38
N GLU A 118 20.79 10.02 22.32
CA GLU A 118 20.27 11.00 21.37
C GLU A 118 19.48 10.37 20.21
N GLY A 119 19.41 9.02 20.14
CA GLY A 119 18.65 8.29 19.12
C GLY A 119 19.43 7.92 17.86
N GLU A 120 20.73 8.18 17.80
CA GLU A 120 21.58 7.81 16.65
C GLU A 120 22.00 6.33 16.71
N PRO A 121 21.70 5.50 15.69
CA PRO A 121 21.97 4.06 15.71
C PRO A 121 23.45 3.72 15.51
N PHE A 122 24.01 2.85 16.36
CA PHE A 122 25.36 2.31 16.24
C PHE A 122 25.40 0.80 16.01
N TYR A 123 24.27 0.10 16.16
CA TYR A 123 24.11 -1.30 15.81
C TYR A 123 22.69 -1.52 15.30
N VAL A 124 22.52 -2.25 14.19
CA VAL A 124 21.23 -2.56 13.59
C VAL A 124 21.19 -3.98 13.08
N GLY A 125 20.00 -4.55 13.01
CA GLY A 125 19.72 -5.83 12.42
C GLY A 125 18.22 -6.12 12.42
N THR A 126 17.85 -7.27 11.89
CA THR A 126 16.45 -7.70 11.87
C THR A 126 16.16 -8.64 13.05
N TYR A 127 15.72 -9.85 12.80
CA TYR A 127 15.49 -10.86 13.82
C TYR A 127 16.80 -11.40 14.41
N PHE A 128 16.86 -11.55 15.73
CA PHE A 128 17.94 -12.20 16.47
C PHE A 128 17.41 -13.43 17.23
N PRO A 129 18.00 -14.64 17.03
CA PRO A 129 17.54 -15.86 17.69
C PRO A 129 17.90 -15.89 19.17
N PRO A 130 17.22 -16.72 20.01
CA PRO A 130 17.57 -16.92 21.41
C PRO A 130 18.94 -17.59 21.59
N GLU A 131 19.33 -18.46 20.65
CA GLU A 131 20.67 -19.10 20.63
C GLU A 131 21.43 -18.71 19.36
N PRO A 132 22.78 -18.63 19.38
CA PRO A 132 23.55 -18.27 18.20
C PRO A 132 23.29 -19.22 17.02
N ARG A 133 23.05 -18.67 15.80
CA ARG A 133 22.85 -19.44 14.56
C ARG A 133 23.84 -18.95 13.48
N GLY A 134 24.82 -19.79 13.15
CA GLY A 134 25.86 -19.41 12.18
C GLY A 134 26.64 -18.18 12.64
N ASN A 135 26.58 -17.09 11.89
CA ASN A 135 27.22 -15.82 12.23
C ASN A 135 26.32 -14.86 13.03
N THR A 136 25.04 -15.20 13.21
CA THR A 136 24.09 -14.37 13.95
C THR A 136 24.21 -14.67 15.44
N PRO A 137 24.50 -13.66 16.27
CA PRO A 137 24.59 -13.85 17.73
C PRO A 137 23.19 -14.11 18.30
N SER A 138 23.15 -14.66 19.53
CA SER A 138 21.92 -14.68 20.32
C SER A 138 21.56 -13.26 20.74
N PHE A 139 20.25 -13.01 20.88
CA PHE A 139 19.72 -11.71 21.28
C PHE A 139 20.29 -11.28 22.65
N ALA A 140 20.17 -12.13 23.68
CA ALA A 140 20.71 -11.85 25.01
C ALA A 140 22.24 -11.60 24.99
N GLY A 141 22.99 -12.45 24.30
CA GLY A 141 24.45 -12.29 24.23
C GLY A 141 24.88 -11.04 23.46
N LEU A 142 24.05 -10.53 22.53
CA LEU A 142 24.26 -9.24 21.87
C LEU A 142 24.03 -8.09 22.86
N CYS A 143 22.91 -8.10 23.59
CA CYS A 143 22.59 -7.10 24.61
C CYS A 143 23.66 -7.00 25.69
N GLU A 144 24.15 -8.14 26.20
CA GLU A 144 25.23 -8.17 27.18
C GLU A 144 26.54 -7.52 26.68
N ARG A 145 26.90 -7.83 25.41
CA ARG A 145 28.10 -7.24 24.81
C ARG A 145 27.95 -5.73 24.63
N ILE A 146 26.80 -5.26 24.15
CA ILE A 146 26.53 -3.84 23.96
C ILE A 146 26.57 -3.13 25.34
N ALA A 147 25.87 -3.64 26.34
CA ALA A 147 25.86 -3.07 27.70
C ALA A 147 27.28 -2.99 28.32
N THR A 148 28.07 -4.06 28.17
CA THR A 148 29.45 -4.09 28.65
C THR A 148 30.34 -3.07 27.93
N SER A 149 30.20 -2.99 26.59
CA SER A 149 30.99 -2.07 25.79
C SER A 149 30.60 -0.61 26.02
N TRP A 150 29.31 -0.33 26.30
CA TRP A 150 28.84 1.02 26.65
C TRP A 150 29.42 1.50 27.98
N GLY A 151 29.67 0.58 28.96
CA GLY A 151 30.32 0.86 30.22
C GLY A 151 31.82 1.15 30.11
N ASP A 152 32.48 0.79 28.98
CA ASP A 152 33.90 1.07 28.72
C ASP A 152 34.03 2.37 27.91
N ALA A 153 34.75 3.35 28.44
CA ALA A 153 34.82 4.70 27.86
C ALA A 153 35.41 4.73 26.42
N GLU A 154 36.39 3.84 26.12
CA GLU A 154 37.01 3.78 24.80
C GLU A 154 36.07 3.14 23.76
N GLN A 155 35.44 2.02 24.12
CA GLN A 155 34.48 1.33 23.26
C GLN A 155 33.22 2.17 23.03
N ARG A 156 32.74 2.86 24.07
CA ARG A 156 31.62 3.82 23.97
C ARG A 156 31.93 4.94 23.00
N ALA A 157 33.13 5.54 23.09
CA ALA A 157 33.53 6.59 22.13
C ALA A 157 33.50 6.09 20.68
N GLN A 158 33.93 4.84 20.45
CA GLN A 158 33.85 4.21 19.11
C GLN A 158 32.41 3.95 18.67
N MET A 159 31.48 3.61 19.57
CA MET A 159 30.05 3.45 19.27
C MET A 159 29.42 4.78 18.88
N VAL A 160 29.69 5.84 19.64
CA VAL A 160 29.19 7.20 19.34
C VAL A 160 29.75 7.70 18.00
N GLU A 161 31.03 7.50 17.70
CA GLU A 161 31.61 7.86 16.41
C GLU A 161 30.95 7.10 15.25
N ARG A 162 30.68 5.81 15.44
CA ARG A 162 29.96 4.97 14.46
C ARG A 162 28.54 5.46 14.24
N ALA A 163 27.82 5.76 15.33
CA ALA A 163 26.47 6.30 15.26
C ALA A 163 26.42 7.58 14.41
N ALA A 164 27.31 8.53 14.70
CA ALA A 164 27.41 9.76 13.94
C ALA A 164 27.72 9.53 12.44
N GLN A 165 28.59 8.56 12.11
CA GLN A 165 28.89 8.19 10.73
C GLN A 165 27.69 7.58 10.00
N TRP A 166 26.97 6.66 10.65
CA TRP A 166 25.80 6.01 10.06
C TRP A 166 24.64 6.98 9.90
N SER A 167 24.40 7.81 10.90
CA SER A 167 23.38 8.86 10.83
C SER A 167 23.67 9.89 9.73
N ALA A 168 24.94 10.28 9.56
CA ALA A 168 25.34 11.17 8.47
C ALA A 168 25.13 10.53 7.10
N SER A 169 25.48 9.24 6.94
CA SER A 169 25.27 8.52 5.67
C SER A 169 23.78 8.30 5.36
N ALA A 170 22.97 8.01 6.37
CA ALA A 170 21.53 7.85 6.20
C ALA A 170 20.85 9.20 5.90
N ARG A 171 21.29 10.27 6.55
CA ARG A 171 20.82 11.63 6.25
C ARG A 171 21.14 12.01 4.80
N ASP A 172 22.36 11.75 4.36
CA ASP A 172 22.78 12.00 2.97
C ASP A 172 21.89 11.22 1.97
N GLU A 173 21.50 9.99 2.26
CA GLU A 173 20.60 9.20 1.43
C GLU A 173 19.15 9.72 1.46
N LEU A 174 18.65 10.10 2.63
CA LEU A 174 17.23 10.46 2.85
C LEU A 174 16.91 11.90 2.50
N GLU A 175 17.85 12.83 2.75
CA GLU A 175 17.67 14.26 2.57
C GLU A 175 18.36 14.81 1.31
N SER A 176 19.26 14.01 0.67
CA SER A 176 20.02 14.48 -0.48
C SER A 176 19.10 14.97 -1.60
N VAL A 177 19.17 16.24 -1.85
CA VAL A 177 18.59 16.88 -3.02
C VAL A 177 19.72 17.06 -4.04
N PRO A 178 19.68 16.31 -5.16
CA PRO A 178 20.68 16.47 -6.21
C PRO A 178 20.69 17.93 -6.71
N ALA A 179 21.85 18.46 -7.02
CA ALA A 179 21.90 19.72 -7.78
C ALA A 179 21.15 19.47 -9.09
N GLY A 180 19.96 20.07 -9.22
CA GLY A 180 18.92 19.69 -10.16
C GLY A 180 19.44 19.40 -11.58
N ALA A 181 18.91 18.41 -12.22
CA ALA A 181 19.03 18.26 -13.65
C ALA A 181 18.24 19.40 -14.31
N ASP A 182 18.75 19.93 -15.41
CA ASP A 182 18.09 21.06 -16.09
C ASP A 182 16.71 20.67 -16.65
N ASP A 183 16.46 19.36 -16.90
CA ASP A 183 15.23 18.86 -17.53
C ASP A 183 14.69 17.56 -16.86
N PRO A 184 13.35 17.43 -16.70
CA PRO A 184 12.72 16.19 -16.30
C PRO A 184 13.06 15.00 -17.21
N PRO A 185 12.85 13.74 -16.77
CA PRO A 185 13.03 12.57 -17.63
C PRO A 185 12.11 12.60 -18.85
N GLU A 186 12.64 12.17 -20.01
CA GLU A 186 11.86 12.06 -21.25
C GLU A 186 10.83 10.91 -21.21
N ALA A 187 9.79 11.00 -22.03
CA ALA A 187 8.75 9.96 -22.15
C ALA A 187 9.29 8.58 -22.54
N THR A 188 10.42 8.52 -23.29
CA THR A 188 11.07 7.28 -23.69
C THR A 188 11.52 6.43 -22.50
N LEU A 189 11.73 7.05 -21.32
CA LEU A 189 12.13 6.34 -20.12
C LEU A 189 11.11 5.30 -19.67
N LEU A 190 9.81 5.48 -19.95
CA LEU A 190 8.78 4.48 -19.64
C LEU A 190 9.06 3.15 -20.39
N ASP A 191 9.32 3.20 -21.68
CA ASP A 191 9.59 2.03 -22.50
C ASP A 191 10.95 1.39 -22.19
N GLU A 192 11.96 2.20 -21.86
CA GLU A 192 13.28 1.74 -21.43
C GLU A 192 13.16 1.01 -20.09
N THR A 193 12.33 1.52 -19.17
CA THR A 193 12.05 0.89 -17.87
C THR A 193 11.30 -0.42 -18.05
N ALA A 194 10.31 -0.48 -18.94
CA ALA A 194 9.61 -1.72 -19.27
C ALA A 194 10.56 -2.77 -19.88
N ALA A 195 11.47 -2.35 -20.77
CA ALA A 195 12.51 -3.22 -21.30
C ALA A 195 13.51 -3.69 -20.21
N ALA A 196 13.78 -2.86 -19.22
CA ALA A 196 14.58 -3.25 -18.05
C ALA A 196 13.86 -4.28 -17.18
N ALA A 197 12.55 -4.09 -16.93
CA ALA A 197 11.72 -5.03 -16.17
C ALA A 197 11.71 -6.43 -16.80
N MET A 198 11.67 -6.53 -18.13
CA MET A 198 11.69 -7.79 -18.87
C MET A 198 12.93 -8.65 -18.60
N ARG A 199 14.06 -8.05 -18.24
CA ARG A 199 15.29 -8.81 -17.89
C ARG A 199 15.16 -9.60 -16.59
N GLY A 200 14.24 -9.18 -15.71
CA GLY A 200 13.98 -9.83 -14.44
C GLY A 200 12.73 -10.72 -14.41
N VAL A 201 12.00 -10.83 -15.52
CA VAL A 201 10.75 -11.63 -15.59
C VAL A 201 11.05 -13.12 -15.48
N ASP A 202 10.29 -13.80 -14.62
CA ASP A 202 10.24 -15.26 -14.57
C ASP A 202 9.30 -15.79 -15.66
N HIS A 203 9.87 -16.24 -16.79
CA HIS A 203 9.11 -16.75 -17.93
C HIS A 203 8.43 -18.10 -17.66
N GLU A 204 8.74 -18.79 -16.58
CA GLU A 204 8.13 -20.08 -16.23
C GLU A 204 6.90 -19.90 -15.31
N HIS A 205 7.03 -19.11 -14.24
CA HIS A 205 5.98 -18.94 -13.23
C HIS A 205 5.35 -17.53 -13.19
N GLY A 206 5.84 -16.59 -14.00
CA GLY A 206 5.47 -15.18 -13.88
C GLY A 206 6.12 -14.50 -12.67
N GLY A 207 5.92 -13.18 -12.56
CA GLY A 207 6.58 -12.35 -11.56
C GLY A 207 8.03 -12.04 -11.91
N PHE A 208 8.75 -11.49 -10.94
CA PHE A 208 10.10 -10.98 -11.10
C PHE A 208 11.07 -11.71 -10.18
N GLY A 209 12.30 -11.96 -10.69
CA GLY A 209 13.33 -12.71 -9.96
C GLY A 209 13.30 -14.21 -10.26
N SER A 210 14.37 -14.93 -9.86
CA SER A 210 14.61 -16.34 -10.17
C SER A 210 14.34 -17.30 -9.01
N GLY A 211 13.96 -16.80 -7.84
CA GLY A 211 13.74 -17.58 -6.60
C GLY A 211 12.49 -17.12 -5.84
N GLY A 212 12.32 -17.62 -4.64
CA GLY A 212 11.40 -17.11 -3.62
C GLY A 212 12.19 -16.40 -2.50
N PRO A 213 11.53 -15.55 -1.69
CA PRO A 213 10.13 -15.15 -1.81
C PRO A 213 9.83 -14.28 -3.04
N LYS A 214 8.58 -14.34 -3.51
CA LYS A 214 8.06 -13.52 -4.62
C LYS A 214 7.02 -12.53 -4.12
N PHE A 215 7.25 -11.25 -4.44
CA PHE A 215 6.30 -10.17 -4.20
C PHE A 215 5.50 -9.84 -5.46
N PRO A 216 4.25 -9.36 -5.35
CA PRO A 216 3.36 -9.08 -6.50
C PRO A 216 3.90 -8.02 -7.46
N MET A 217 4.53 -6.96 -6.92
CA MET A 217 5.06 -5.80 -7.65
C MET A 217 4.07 -5.18 -8.65
N PRO A 218 2.88 -4.72 -8.21
CA PRO A 218 1.82 -4.25 -9.09
C PRO A 218 2.27 -3.08 -9.98
N GLY A 219 3.13 -2.17 -9.50
CA GLY A 219 3.68 -1.08 -10.31
C GLY A 219 4.47 -1.56 -11.53
N ARG A 220 5.23 -2.67 -11.42
CA ARG A 220 5.94 -3.26 -12.56
C ARG A 220 4.99 -3.96 -13.54
N VAL A 221 3.92 -4.57 -13.03
CA VAL A 221 2.88 -5.17 -13.89
C VAL A 221 2.16 -4.07 -14.68
N ASP A 222 1.73 -2.97 -14.01
CA ASP A 222 1.15 -1.80 -14.68
C ASP A 222 2.06 -1.21 -15.75
N LEU A 223 3.36 -1.06 -15.45
CA LEU A 223 4.37 -0.60 -16.41
C LEU A 223 4.41 -1.46 -17.68
N LEU A 224 4.38 -2.78 -17.54
CA LEU A 224 4.38 -3.71 -18.67
C LEU A 224 3.08 -3.65 -19.47
N LEU A 225 1.92 -3.55 -18.80
CA LEU A 225 0.63 -3.39 -19.47
C LEU A 225 0.60 -2.07 -20.27
N ARG A 226 1.01 -0.97 -19.64
CA ARG A 226 1.00 0.37 -20.23
C ARG A 226 1.94 0.48 -21.44
N SER A 227 3.22 0.15 -21.28
CA SER A 227 4.18 0.16 -22.39
C SER A 227 3.80 -0.84 -23.49
N GLY A 228 3.29 -2.02 -23.11
CA GLY A 228 2.80 -3.02 -24.06
C GLY A 228 1.64 -2.53 -24.92
N ALA A 229 0.68 -1.81 -24.32
CA ALA A 229 -0.44 -1.24 -25.02
C ALA A 229 -0.01 -0.08 -25.96
N GLN A 230 0.83 0.84 -25.46
CA GLN A 230 1.29 2.02 -26.21
C GLN A 230 2.19 1.65 -27.41
N THR A 231 3.03 0.63 -27.26
CA THR A 231 4.03 0.24 -28.28
C THR A 231 3.60 -0.95 -29.15
N GLY A 232 2.51 -1.62 -28.82
CA GLY A 232 2.07 -2.86 -29.47
C GLY A 232 2.97 -4.07 -29.21
N ARG A 233 3.86 -3.99 -28.20
CA ARG A 233 4.82 -5.06 -27.86
C ARG A 233 4.14 -6.16 -27.05
N ARG A 234 3.72 -7.21 -27.76
CA ARG A 234 2.98 -8.34 -27.18
C ARG A 234 3.75 -9.08 -26.08
N GLU A 235 5.08 -9.12 -26.14
CA GLU A 235 5.91 -9.78 -25.13
C GLU A 235 5.76 -9.13 -23.75
N LEU A 236 5.55 -7.82 -23.67
CA LEU A 236 5.28 -7.10 -22.42
C LEU A 236 3.92 -7.51 -21.84
N LEU A 237 2.89 -7.53 -22.66
CA LEU A 237 1.55 -7.98 -22.26
C LEU A 237 1.57 -9.44 -21.80
N THR A 238 2.29 -10.31 -22.51
CA THR A 238 2.42 -11.73 -22.15
C THR A 238 3.12 -11.90 -20.79
N ALA A 239 4.14 -11.10 -20.49
CA ALA A 239 4.83 -11.16 -19.21
C ALA A 239 3.94 -10.67 -18.06
N ALA A 240 3.18 -9.59 -18.28
CA ALA A 240 2.22 -9.07 -17.31
C ALA A 240 1.09 -10.08 -17.03
N THR A 241 0.42 -10.58 -18.08
CA THR A 241 -0.69 -11.54 -17.93
C THR A 241 -0.23 -12.84 -17.28
N LYS A 242 0.96 -13.36 -17.66
CA LYS A 242 1.53 -14.55 -17.01
C LYS A 242 1.78 -14.34 -15.53
N THR A 243 2.18 -13.12 -15.12
CA THR A 243 2.38 -12.79 -13.70
C THR A 243 1.03 -12.79 -12.97
N LEU A 244 0.01 -12.17 -13.54
CA LEU A 244 -1.35 -12.14 -12.99
C LEU A 244 -1.94 -13.55 -12.90
N ASP A 245 -1.80 -14.37 -13.95
CA ASP A 245 -2.28 -15.76 -13.98
C ASP A 245 -1.59 -16.61 -12.91
N GLY A 246 -0.27 -16.44 -12.74
CA GLY A 246 0.50 -17.13 -11.71
C GLY A 246 -0.01 -16.83 -10.30
N MET A 247 -0.23 -15.56 -9.98
CA MET A 247 -0.79 -15.14 -8.68
C MET A 247 -2.22 -15.65 -8.49
N ALA A 248 -3.09 -15.51 -9.51
CA ALA A 248 -4.50 -15.91 -9.44
C ALA A 248 -4.71 -17.43 -9.35
N SER A 249 -3.81 -18.24 -9.93
CA SER A 249 -3.91 -19.70 -9.90
C SER A 249 -3.19 -20.33 -8.72
N GLY A 250 -2.24 -19.64 -8.11
CA GLY A 250 -1.49 -20.08 -6.93
C GLY A 250 -2.25 -19.94 -5.63
N GLY A 251 -1.58 -20.25 -4.52
CA GLY A 251 -2.08 -20.02 -3.17
C GLY A 251 -1.92 -18.58 -2.69
N MET A 252 -1.23 -17.72 -3.47
CA MET A 252 -1.18 -16.29 -3.22
C MET A 252 -2.57 -15.66 -3.25
N TYR A 253 -3.45 -16.11 -4.12
CA TYR A 253 -4.87 -15.78 -4.12
C TYR A 253 -5.65 -16.80 -3.27
N ASP A 254 -6.46 -16.35 -2.34
CA ASP A 254 -7.33 -17.21 -1.55
C ASP A 254 -8.47 -17.78 -2.42
N GLN A 255 -8.29 -19.02 -2.87
CA GLN A 255 -9.21 -19.68 -3.80
C GLN A 255 -10.63 -19.88 -3.23
N VAL A 256 -10.79 -19.81 -1.91
CA VAL A 256 -12.09 -20.03 -1.23
C VAL A 256 -12.78 -18.70 -0.95
N GLY A 257 -12.10 -17.75 -0.30
CA GLY A 257 -12.71 -16.51 0.19
C GLY A 257 -12.40 -15.25 -0.61
N GLY A 258 -11.50 -15.34 -1.57
CA GLY A 258 -11.01 -14.19 -2.33
C GLY A 258 -9.99 -13.35 -1.56
N GLY A 259 -9.42 -12.38 -2.26
CA GLY A 259 -8.35 -11.52 -1.76
C GLY A 259 -6.97 -12.18 -1.81
N PHE A 260 -5.95 -11.36 -1.80
CA PHE A 260 -4.56 -11.76 -1.92
C PHE A 260 -3.85 -11.74 -0.58
N HIS A 261 -3.00 -12.73 -0.37
CA HIS A 261 -1.97 -12.72 0.64
C HIS A 261 -0.81 -11.82 0.20
N ARG A 262 0.03 -11.40 1.14
CA ARG A 262 1.04 -10.38 0.92
C ARG A 262 2.13 -10.77 -0.10
N TYR A 263 2.69 -11.97 0.02
CA TYR A 263 3.71 -12.51 -0.89
C TYR A 263 3.74 -14.04 -0.83
N ALA A 264 4.35 -14.68 -1.83
CA ALA A 264 4.61 -16.11 -1.82
C ALA A 264 6.04 -16.39 -1.33
N VAL A 265 6.21 -17.41 -0.48
CA VAL A 265 7.54 -17.84 0.02
C VAL A 265 8.31 -18.65 -1.02
N ASP A 266 7.63 -19.15 -2.03
CA ASP A 266 8.18 -19.95 -3.12
C ASP A 266 8.09 -19.25 -4.49
N ARG A 267 8.83 -19.78 -5.47
CA ARG A 267 8.89 -19.24 -6.83
C ARG A 267 7.59 -19.40 -7.63
N SER A 268 6.77 -20.42 -7.30
CA SER A 268 5.60 -20.84 -8.07
C SER A 268 4.27 -20.23 -7.60
N TRP A 269 4.30 -19.30 -6.65
CA TRP A 269 3.13 -18.66 -6.05
C TRP A 269 2.24 -19.61 -5.24
N THR A 270 2.79 -20.77 -4.80
CA THR A 270 1.99 -21.84 -4.18
C THR A 270 1.74 -21.61 -2.70
N ILE A 271 2.77 -21.28 -1.94
CA ILE A 271 2.69 -21.09 -0.50
C ILE A 271 2.81 -19.61 -0.19
N PRO A 272 1.77 -18.96 0.31
CA PRO A 272 1.82 -17.56 0.69
C PRO A 272 2.37 -17.38 2.11
N HIS A 273 2.80 -16.17 2.43
CA HIS A 273 2.76 -15.63 3.76
C HIS A 273 1.34 -15.09 4.01
N PHE A 274 0.62 -15.68 4.94
CA PHE A 274 -0.85 -15.61 5.01
C PHE A 274 -1.44 -14.27 5.47
N GLU A 275 -0.64 -13.24 5.73
CA GLU A 275 -1.13 -11.87 5.93
C GLU A 275 -1.98 -11.41 4.75
N LYS A 276 -3.05 -10.66 5.03
CA LYS A 276 -3.83 -9.96 3.99
C LYS A 276 -3.89 -8.48 4.35
N MET A 277 -3.09 -7.69 3.65
CA MET A 277 -2.98 -6.26 3.86
C MET A 277 -4.00 -5.51 3.02
N LEU A 278 -4.51 -4.39 3.53
CA LEU A 278 -5.43 -3.52 2.80
C LEU A 278 -4.80 -3.01 1.50
N TYR A 279 -3.57 -2.51 1.56
CA TYR A 279 -2.90 -1.94 0.39
C TYR A 279 -2.62 -2.96 -0.72
N ASP A 280 -2.23 -4.21 -0.41
CA ASP A 280 -2.03 -5.25 -1.43
C ASP A 280 -3.35 -5.60 -2.13
N ASN A 281 -4.46 -5.65 -1.36
CA ASN A 281 -5.80 -5.92 -1.87
C ASN A 281 -6.48 -4.68 -2.47
N ALA A 282 -5.84 -3.52 -2.44
CA ALA A 282 -6.18 -2.34 -3.22
C ALA A 282 -5.40 -2.27 -4.53
N GLU A 283 -4.06 -2.43 -4.47
CA GLU A 283 -3.19 -2.32 -5.64
C GLU A 283 -3.43 -3.42 -6.69
N LEU A 284 -3.56 -4.67 -6.24
CA LEU A 284 -3.73 -5.79 -7.16
C LEU A 284 -5.03 -5.72 -7.98
N PRO A 285 -6.22 -5.47 -7.42
CA PRO A 285 -7.43 -5.30 -8.22
C PRO A 285 -7.30 -4.25 -9.33
N MET A 286 -6.59 -3.15 -9.10
CA MET A 286 -6.39 -2.12 -10.13
C MET A 286 -5.67 -2.66 -11.36
N VAL A 287 -4.57 -3.40 -11.19
CA VAL A 287 -3.86 -3.99 -12.34
C VAL A 287 -4.62 -5.14 -12.99
N TYR A 288 -5.46 -5.87 -12.23
CA TYR A 288 -6.36 -6.87 -12.81
C TYR A 288 -7.46 -6.23 -13.66
N LEU A 289 -8.03 -5.09 -13.24
CA LEU A 289 -8.99 -4.32 -14.04
C LEU A 289 -8.34 -3.80 -15.32
N ASP A 290 -7.11 -3.32 -15.26
CA ASP A 290 -6.36 -2.87 -16.43
C ASP A 290 -6.08 -4.02 -17.41
N ALA A 291 -5.72 -5.21 -16.89
CA ALA A 291 -5.58 -6.41 -17.71
C ALA A 291 -6.90 -6.85 -18.34
N TYR A 292 -8.03 -6.75 -17.64
CA TYR A 292 -9.37 -6.99 -18.18
C TYR A 292 -9.67 -6.06 -19.34
N ARG A 293 -9.49 -4.74 -19.16
CA ARG A 293 -9.72 -3.73 -20.20
C ARG A 293 -8.88 -3.97 -21.47
N LEU A 294 -7.63 -4.45 -21.30
CA LEU A 294 -6.71 -4.74 -22.40
C LEU A 294 -7.01 -6.04 -23.14
N THR A 295 -7.47 -7.07 -22.43
CA THR A 295 -7.57 -8.43 -22.99
C THR A 295 -9.01 -8.88 -23.24
N GLY A 296 -9.98 -8.28 -22.55
CA GLY A 296 -11.37 -8.74 -22.52
C GLY A 296 -11.57 -10.05 -21.72
N ASP A 297 -10.54 -10.56 -21.04
CA ASP A 297 -10.66 -11.80 -20.26
C ASP A 297 -11.39 -11.56 -18.95
N ALA A 298 -12.63 -12.07 -18.88
CA ALA A 298 -13.50 -11.95 -17.71
C ALA A 298 -12.92 -12.56 -16.41
N ALA A 299 -11.90 -13.42 -16.51
CA ALA A 299 -11.23 -13.95 -15.33
C ALA A 299 -10.57 -12.84 -14.52
N TYR A 300 -9.97 -11.85 -15.16
CA TYR A 300 -9.34 -10.72 -14.47
C TYR A 300 -10.38 -9.83 -13.76
N ALA A 301 -11.50 -9.53 -14.43
CA ALA A 301 -12.61 -8.80 -13.80
C ALA A 301 -13.17 -9.53 -12.56
N ARG A 302 -13.29 -10.87 -12.66
CA ARG A 302 -13.74 -11.71 -11.55
C ARG A 302 -12.77 -11.65 -10.35
N ILE A 303 -11.46 -11.80 -10.59
CA ILE A 303 -10.42 -11.75 -9.53
C ILE A 303 -10.42 -10.36 -8.85
N ALA A 304 -10.46 -9.29 -9.63
CA ALA A 304 -10.56 -7.93 -9.08
C ALA A 304 -11.82 -7.76 -8.23
N GLY A 305 -12.98 -8.12 -8.76
CA GLY A 305 -14.25 -8.01 -8.05
C GLY A 305 -14.34 -8.90 -6.79
N GLU A 306 -13.78 -10.12 -6.82
CA GLU A 306 -13.73 -10.99 -5.64
C GLU A 306 -12.77 -10.44 -4.56
N SER A 307 -11.65 -9.82 -4.95
CA SER A 307 -10.72 -9.19 -4.01
C SER A 307 -11.34 -7.95 -3.35
N LEU A 308 -12.06 -7.11 -4.10
CA LEU A 308 -12.76 -5.96 -3.52
C LEU A 308 -13.92 -6.40 -2.62
N ARG A 309 -14.67 -7.46 -2.99
CA ARG A 309 -15.68 -8.04 -2.09
C ARG A 309 -15.07 -8.64 -0.82
N PHE A 310 -13.83 -9.15 -0.88
CA PHE A 310 -13.10 -9.54 0.32
C PHE A 310 -12.84 -8.32 1.21
N LEU A 311 -12.36 -7.20 0.68
CA LEU A 311 -12.16 -5.97 1.46
C LEU A 311 -13.46 -5.47 2.10
N ASP A 312 -14.54 -5.40 1.32
CA ASP A 312 -15.86 -4.96 1.79
C ASP A 312 -16.42 -5.85 2.91
N ARG A 313 -16.20 -7.17 2.83
CA ARG A 313 -16.68 -8.14 3.83
C ARG A 313 -15.82 -8.19 5.09
N GLU A 314 -14.47 -8.13 4.94
CA GLU A 314 -13.55 -8.46 6.02
C GLU A 314 -12.91 -7.24 6.68
N LEU A 315 -12.66 -6.19 5.92
CA LEU A 315 -11.92 -5.03 6.39
C LEU A 315 -12.75 -3.75 6.43
N ARG A 316 -13.99 -3.72 5.94
CA ARG A 316 -14.79 -2.51 5.98
C ARG A 316 -15.27 -2.19 7.38
N HIS A 317 -15.06 -0.94 7.82
CA HIS A 317 -15.69 -0.38 9.01
C HIS A 317 -17.17 -0.10 8.74
N PRO A 318 -18.07 -0.29 9.71
CA PRO A 318 -19.52 -0.02 9.51
C PRO A 318 -19.85 1.41 9.06
N ASP A 319 -19.03 2.40 9.41
CA ASP A 319 -19.20 3.81 9.01
C ASP A 319 -18.53 4.15 7.67
N GLY A 320 -17.88 3.19 6.96
CA GLY A 320 -17.38 3.35 5.60
C GLY A 320 -15.88 3.18 5.38
N GLY A 321 -15.01 3.48 6.37
CA GLY A 321 -13.54 3.29 6.23
C GLY A 321 -13.12 1.82 6.20
N PHE A 322 -11.84 1.56 5.96
CA PHE A 322 -11.28 0.20 5.94
C PHE A 322 -10.21 0.01 7.00
N PHE A 323 -10.28 -1.10 7.71
CA PHE A 323 -9.27 -1.60 8.63
C PHE A 323 -8.00 -2.03 7.90
N SER A 324 -6.86 -2.10 8.61
CA SER A 324 -5.54 -2.22 7.97
C SER A 324 -5.17 -3.63 7.52
N THR A 325 -5.43 -4.69 8.32
CA THR A 325 -4.91 -6.02 7.99
C THR A 325 -5.59 -7.17 8.72
N LEU A 326 -5.41 -8.39 8.16
CA LEU A 326 -5.63 -9.67 8.85
C LEU A 326 -4.28 -10.37 9.07
N ASP A 327 -4.08 -10.87 10.30
CA ASP A 327 -2.88 -11.60 10.72
C ASP A 327 -2.69 -12.91 9.90
N ALA A 328 -1.46 -13.30 9.68
CA ALA A 328 -1.11 -14.59 9.09
C ALA A 328 -1.50 -15.79 9.97
N ARG A 329 -1.55 -15.59 11.28
CA ARG A 329 -1.74 -16.64 12.30
C ARG A 329 -3.16 -16.61 12.88
N SER A 330 -3.71 -17.79 13.09
CA SER A 330 -4.95 -17.98 13.83
C SER A 330 -4.85 -19.21 14.73
N ARG A 331 -5.76 -19.36 15.71
CA ARG A 331 -5.88 -20.59 16.46
C ARG A 331 -6.26 -21.73 15.53
N GLN A 332 -5.79 -22.94 15.83
CA GLN A 332 -6.14 -24.11 15.04
C GLN A 332 -7.62 -24.46 15.15
N PRO A 333 -8.26 -24.94 14.05
CA PRO A 333 -9.57 -25.58 14.12
C PRO A 333 -9.53 -26.78 15.07
N GLN A 334 -10.57 -26.92 15.91
CA GLN A 334 -10.66 -28.05 16.85
C GLN A 334 -10.62 -29.42 16.18
N SER A 335 -11.07 -29.51 14.91
CA SER A 335 -11.02 -30.72 14.08
C SER A 335 -9.62 -31.27 13.88
N ARG A 336 -8.57 -30.41 13.94
CA ARG A 336 -7.18 -30.79 13.74
C ARG A 336 -6.44 -31.22 15.00
N GLY A 337 -7.06 -31.03 16.16
CA GLY A 337 -6.44 -31.32 17.45
C GLY A 337 -5.25 -30.37 17.75
N GLY A 338 -4.52 -30.61 18.84
CA GLY A 338 -3.41 -29.78 19.26
C GLY A 338 -3.77 -28.87 20.44
N ASP A 339 -2.87 -27.94 20.77
CA ASP A 339 -3.12 -26.94 21.80
C ASP A 339 -4.15 -25.92 21.30
N PRO A 340 -5.28 -25.73 22.00
CA PRO A 340 -6.33 -24.80 21.56
C PRO A 340 -5.90 -23.32 21.57
N ASP A 341 -4.83 -23.00 22.28
CA ASP A 341 -4.31 -21.63 22.37
C ASP A 341 -3.15 -21.39 21.41
N GLU A 342 -2.59 -22.44 20.78
CA GLU A 342 -1.53 -22.31 19.79
C GLU A 342 -2.04 -21.57 18.54
N ARG A 343 -1.36 -20.47 18.19
CA ARG A 343 -1.59 -19.77 16.93
C ARG A 343 -0.64 -20.29 15.87
N VAL A 344 -1.20 -20.72 14.73
CA VAL A 344 -0.46 -21.32 13.63
C VAL A 344 -0.69 -20.52 12.35
N GLU A 345 0.39 -20.29 11.61
CA GLU A 345 0.33 -19.63 10.32
C GLU A 345 -0.52 -20.45 9.33
N GLY A 346 -1.41 -19.79 8.59
CA GLY A 346 -2.27 -20.41 7.59
C GLY A 346 -3.37 -21.32 8.12
N ALA A 347 -3.54 -21.48 9.45
CA ALA A 347 -4.51 -22.41 10.04
C ALA A 347 -5.95 -22.15 9.58
N PHE A 348 -6.33 -20.88 9.39
CA PHE A 348 -7.65 -20.51 8.88
C PHE A 348 -7.83 -20.88 7.40
N TYR A 349 -6.82 -20.75 6.58
CA TYR A 349 -6.89 -20.82 5.11
C TYR A 349 -6.64 -22.20 4.52
N ALA A 350 -5.74 -22.99 5.13
CA ALA A 350 -5.36 -24.31 4.63
C ALA A 350 -6.43 -25.36 4.93
N TRP A 351 -6.42 -26.45 4.16
CA TRP A 351 -7.42 -27.54 4.22
C TRP A 351 -6.76 -28.91 4.29
N THR A 352 -7.46 -29.85 4.89
CA THR A 352 -7.15 -31.29 4.78
C THR A 352 -8.19 -31.98 3.89
N PRO A 353 -7.87 -33.12 3.26
CA PRO A 353 -8.88 -33.92 2.54
C PRO A 353 -10.09 -34.28 3.39
N ALA A 354 -9.88 -34.60 4.67
CA ALA A 354 -10.97 -34.97 5.60
C ALA A 354 -11.94 -33.80 5.81
N GLU A 355 -11.46 -32.58 5.98
CA GLU A 355 -12.32 -31.38 6.13
C GLU A 355 -13.16 -31.11 4.87
N VAL A 356 -12.62 -31.39 3.68
CA VAL A 356 -13.38 -31.29 2.43
C VAL A 356 -14.44 -32.39 2.35
N ASP A 357 -14.08 -33.66 2.69
CA ASP A 357 -14.98 -34.80 2.67
C ASP A 357 -16.07 -34.69 3.74
N ASP A 358 -15.83 -33.98 4.86
CA ASP A 358 -16.84 -33.69 5.90
C ASP A 358 -17.81 -32.56 5.48
N THR A 359 -17.37 -31.69 4.55
CA THR A 359 -18.17 -30.53 4.09
C THR A 359 -18.99 -30.84 2.85
N LEU A 360 -18.49 -31.70 1.97
CA LEU A 360 -19.06 -32.01 0.65
C LEU A 360 -19.30 -33.51 0.48
N ASP A 361 -20.33 -33.86 -0.28
CA ASP A 361 -20.65 -35.26 -0.58
C ASP A 361 -19.74 -35.86 -1.67
N GLY A 362 -19.28 -37.07 -1.46
CA GLY A 362 -18.67 -38.03 -2.38
C GLY A 362 -17.97 -37.50 -3.62
N ASP A 363 -18.70 -37.38 -4.71
CA ASP A 363 -18.13 -36.98 -6.02
C ASP A 363 -17.76 -35.48 -6.08
N ASP A 364 -18.57 -34.63 -5.44
CA ASP A 364 -18.29 -33.19 -5.35
C ASP A 364 -17.02 -32.93 -4.56
N ALA A 365 -16.81 -33.63 -3.44
CA ALA A 365 -15.57 -33.56 -2.68
C ALA A 365 -14.34 -33.99 -3.53
N SER A 366 -14.50 -35.06 -4.33
CA SER A 366 -13.45 -35.54 -5.23
C SER A 366 -13.10 -34.51 -6.29
N MET A 367 -14.08 -33.88 -6.93
CA MET A 367 -13.88 -32.82 -7.94
C MET A 367 -13.18 -31.62 -7.33
N VAL A 368 -13.59 -31.18 -6.15
CA VAL A 368 -12.98 -30.06 -5.41
C VAL A 368 -11.52 -30.36 -5.05
N ARG A 369 -11.26 -31.55 -4.51
CA ARG A 369 -9.90 -31.96 -4.15
C ARG A 369 -8.98 -31.98 -5.37
N GLN A 370 -9.46 -32.50 -6.51
CA GLN A 370 -8.72 -32.48 -7.77
C GLN A 370 -8.51 -31.06 -8.27
N ARG A 371 -9.56 -30.21 -8.25
CA ARG A 371 -9.50 -28.82 -8.72
C ARG A 371 -8.48 -28.02 -7.97
N TYR A 372 -8.48 -28.13 -6.62
CA TYR A 372 -7.66 -27.31 -5.73
C TYR A 372 -6.40 -28.00 -5.20
N GLY A 373 -6.08 -29.19 -5.68
CA GLY A 373 -4.86 -29.93 -5.31
C GLY A 373 -4.85 -30.40 -3.86
N ILE A 374 -6.02 -30.65 -3.25
CA ILE A 374 -6.13 -31.05 -1.84
C ILE A 374 -5.95 -32.56 -1.72
N GLU A 375 -4.70 -32.99 -1.49
CA GLU A 375 -4.30 -34.39 -1.47
C GLU A 375 -3.80 -34.83 -0.09
N SER A 376 -3.71 -36.17 0.09
CA SER A 376 -3.13 -36.75 1.29
C SER A 376 -1.64 -36.39 1.40
N GLY A 377 -1.25 -35.81 2.54
CA GLY A 377 0.10 -35.32 2.79
C GLY A 377 0.26 -33.81 2.59
N GLY A 378 -0.64 -33.19 1.82
CA GLY A 378 -0.68 -31.74 1.63
C GLY A 378 0.53 -31.13 0.93
N ASN A 379 0.48 -29.83 0.69
CA ASN A 379 1.61 -29.04 0.18
C ASN A 379 2.15 -28.05 1.24
N PHE A 380 1.55 -28.07 2.44
CA PHE A 380 1.89 -27.17 3.53
C PHE A 380 2.09 -27.95 4.85
N GLU A 381 2.44 -27.23 5.91
CA GLU A 381 2.77 -27.76 7.22
C GLU A 381 1.68 -28.69 7.80
N ARG A 382 2.07 -29.64 8.63
CA ARG A 382 1.16 -30.56 9.34
C ARG A 382 0.23 -31.35 8.40
N GLY A 383 0.61 -31.53 7.12
CA GLY A 383 -0.17 -32.28 6.13
C GLY A 383 -1.41 -31.53 5.64
N THR A 384 -1.47 -30.23 5.79
CA THR A 384 -2.51 -29.37 5.24
C THR A 384 -2.18 -28.93 3.81
N THR A 385 -3.15 -28.43 3.09
CA THR A 385 -3.02 -27.94 1.71
C THR A 385 -3.46 -26.48 1.63
N VAL A 386 -2.60 -25.63 1.05
CA VAL A 386 -3.02 -24.34 0.50
C VAL A 386 -3.67 -24.61 -0.85
N PRO A 387 -4.97 -24.28 -1.04
CA PRO A 387 -5.65 -24.51 -2.31
C PRO A 387 -5.03 -23.73 -3.46
N THR A 388 -4.80 -24.40 -4.58
CA THR A 388 -4.30 -23.81 -5.84
C THR A 388 -5.14 -24.36 -7.00
N LEU A 389 -5.15 -23.67 -8.16
CA LEU A 389 -5.84 -24.21 -9.33
C LEU A 389 -4.98 -25.31 -10.00
N SER A 390 -5.01 -26.52 -9.45
CA SER A 390 -4.18 -27.66 -9.87
C SER A 390 -4.67 -28.37 -11.14
N ALA A 391 -5.98 -28.29 -11.44
CA ALA A 391 -6.57 -28.85 -12.65
C ALA A 391 -7.57 -27.84 -13.26
N SER A 392 -7.66 -27.80 -14.60
CA SER A 392 -8.70 -27.02 -15.27
C SER A 392 -10.08 -27.64 -15.09
N VAL A 393 -11.17 -26.86 -15.27
CA VAL A 393 -12.55 -27.36 -15.18
C VAL A 393 -12.80 -28.45 -16.21
N GLU A 394 -12.25 -28.28 -17.42
CA GLU A 394 -12.35 -29.28 -18.52
C GLU A 394 -11.68 -30.60 -18.13
N ARG A 395 -10.52 -30.52 -17.44
CA ARG A 395 -9.82 -31.72 -16.96
C ARG A 395 -10.63 -32.45 -15.91
N VAL A 396 -11.17 -31.72 -14.90
CA VAL A 396 -12.04 -32.29 -13.87
C VAL A 396 -13.27 -32.92 -14.52
N ALA A 397 -13.90 -32.22 -15.48
CA ALA A 397 -15.07 -32.72 -16.22
C ALA A 397 -14.77 -34.04 -16.96
N ALA A 398 -13.63 -34.09 -17.63
CA ALA A 398 -13.20 -35.30 -18.36
C ALA A 398 -12.92 -36.49 -17.42
N ASP A 399 -12.28 -36.25 -16.27
CA ASP A 399 -11.91 -37.32 -15.33
C ASP A 399 -13.13 -37.84 -14.55
N HIS A 400 -14.19 -37.04 -14.41
CA HIS A 400 -15.47 -37.42 -13.75
C HIS A 400 -16.58 -37.78 -14.73
N ASP A 401 -16.31 -37.80 -16.04
CA ASP A 401 -17.31 -38.12 -17.09
C ASP A 401 -18.60 -37.26 -16.99
N ARG A 402 -18.43 -35.93 -16.74
CA ARG A 402 -19.54 -34.96 -16.60
C ARG A 402 -19.36 -33.79 -17.59
N PRO A 403 -20.46 -33.12 -17.99
CA PRO A 403 -20.38 -31.90 -18.78
C PRO A 403 -19.62 -30.77 -18.06
N VAL A 404 -18.84 -29.99 -18.83
CA VAL A 404 -18.00 -28.89 -18.29
C VAL A 404 -18.84 -27.86 -17.51
N ASP A 405 -20.00 -27.48 -18.07
CA ASP A 405 -20.89 -26.50 -17.43
C ASP A 405 -21.43 -27.00 -16.09
N GLU A 406 -21.81 -28.29 -15.99
CA GLU A 406 -22.28 -28.91 -14.77
C GLU A 406 -21.17 -28.95 -13.71
N VAL A 407 -19.93 -29.27 -14.10
CA VAL A 407 -18.77 -29.26 -13.19
C VAL A 407 -18.47 -27.84 -12.72
N ALA A 408 -18.56 -26.83 -13.60
CA ALA A 408 -18.36 -25.45 -13.22
C ALA A 408 -19.38 -24.96 -12.18
N GLU A 409 -20.66 -25.30 -12.37
CA GLU A 409 -21.72 -25.01 -11.40
C GLU A 409 -21.48 -25.74 -10.06
N THR A 410 -21.13 -27.03 -10.11
CA THR A 410 -20.80 -27.84 -8.92
C THR A 410 -19.62 -27.23 -8.15
N LEU A 411 -18.53 -26.88 -8.83
CA LEU A 411 -17.36 -26.27 -8.19
C LEU A 411 -17.68 -24.90 -7.57
N THR A 412 -18.57 -24.14 -8.20
CA THR A 412 -19.03 -22.84 -7.66
C THR A 412 -19.84 -23.06 -6.37
N ALA A 413 -20.79 -23.99 -6.36
CA ALA A 413 -21.58 -24.31 -5.17
C ALA A 413 -20.70 -24.90 -4.05
N ALA A 414 -19.79 -25.79 -4.41
CA ALA A 414 -18.84 -26.39 -3.47
C ALA A 414 -17.90 -25.36 -2.84
N ARG A 415 -17.40 -24.39 -3.62
CA ARG A 415 -16.60 -23.27 -3.10
C ARG A 415 -17.37 -22.45 -2.06
N ALA A 416 -18.65 -22.19 -2.30
CA ALA A 416 -19.50 -21.49 -1.34
C ALA A 416 -19.68 -22.30 -0.04
N ALA A 417 -19.89 -23.62 -0.14
CA ALA A 417 -19.99 -24.50 1.03
C ALA A 417 -18.68 -24.55 1.83
N LEU A 418 -17.52 -24.62 1.15
CA LEU A 418 -16.22 -24.53 1.81
C LEU A 418 -16.04 -23.18 2.50
N PHE A 419 -16.46 -22.09 1.88
CA PHE A 419 -16.40 -20.76 2.49
C PHE A 419 -17.20 -20.73 3.79
N GLU A 420 -18.46 -21.18 3.79
CA GLU A 420 -19.31 -21.26 4.99
C GLU A 420 -18.69 -22.16 6.08
N ALA A 421 -18.15 -23.30 5.71
CA ALA A 421 -17.48 -24.19 6.66
C ALA A 421 -16.27 -23.53 7.30
N ARG A 422 -15.48 -22.79 6.51
CA ARG A 422 -14.32 -22.04 6.99
C ARG A 422 -14.67 -20.92 7.98
N GLU A 423 -15.81 -20.26 7.79
CA GLU A 423 -16.28 -19.21 8.69
C GLU A 423 -16.56 -19.69 10.13
N SER A 424 -16.70 -21.00 10.34
CA SER A 424 -16.78 -21.60 11.66
C SER A 424 -15.44 -21.77 12.38
N ARG A 425 -14.31 -21.57 11.67
CA ARG A 425 -12.96 -21.68 12.23
C ARG A 425 -12.59 -20.45 13.04
N PRO A 426 -11.65 -20.56 14.01
CA PRO A 426 -11.07 -19.39 14.67
C PRO A 426 -10.45 -18.46 13.63
N ARG A 427 -10.90 -17.21 13.60
CA ARG A 427 -10.45 -16.21 12.61
C ARG A 427 -9.07 -15.66 12.95
N PRO A 428 -8.30 -15.22 11.94
CA PRO A 428 -7.13 -14.37 12.15
C PRO A 428 -7.52 -13.10 12.91
N THR A 429 -6.59 -12.56 13.69
CA THR A 429 -6.78 -11.25 14.33
C THR A 429 -6.79 -10.17 13.26
N ARG A 430 -7.71 -9.22 13.39
CA ARG A 430 -7.78 -8.04 12.54
C ARG A 430 -7.16 -6.86 13.27
N ASP A 431 -6.30 -6.12 12.59
CA ASP A 431 -5.86 -4.81 13.04
C ASP A 431 -6.89 -3.76 12.59
N GLU A 432 -7.55 -3.14 13.55
CA GLU A 432 -8.69 -2.26 13.32
C GLU A 432 -8.30 -0.78 13.18
N LYS A 433 -7.02 -0.48 12.99
CA LYS A 433 -6.57 0.85 12.60
C LYS A 433 -7.10 1.20 11.21
N VAL A 434 -7.64 2.42 11.06
CA VAL A 434 -7.95 3.03 9.77
C VAL A 434 -6.84 4.01 9.46
N LEU A 435 -5.96 3.66 8.51
CA LEU A 435 -4.84 4.47 8.09
C LEU A 435 -5.23 5.29 6.85
N ALA A 436 -4.97 6.60 6.85
CA ALA A 436 -5.39 7.51 5.79
C ALA A 436 -4.84 7.11 4.42
N SER A 437 -3.53 6.85 4.33
CA SER A 437 -2.87 6.46 3.06
C SER A 437 -3.40 5.14 2.49
N TRP A 438 -3.57 4.11 3.33
CA TRP A 438 -4.06 2.80 2.84
C TRP A 438 -5.52 2.87 2.42
N ASN A 439 -6.33 3.69 3.12
CA ASN A 439 -7.70 3.97 2.70
C ASN A 439 -7.74 4.73 1.37
N GLY A 440 -6.86 5.70 1.16
CA GLY A 440 -6.73 6.39 -0.13
C GLY A 440 -6.51 5.41 -1.30
N ARG A 441 -5.67 4.37 -1.11
CA ARG A 441 -5.47 3.31 -2.13
C ARG A 441 -6.70 2.42 -2.32
N ALA A 442 -7.36 2.01 -1.22
CA ALA A 442 -8.58 1.23 -1.29
C ALA A 442 -9.71 2.00 -1.99
N ILE A 443 -9.91 3.28 -1.65
CA ILE A 443 -10.90 4.16 -2.29
C ILE A 443 -10.63 4.25 -3.80
N SER A 444 -9.38 4.46 -4.22
CA SER A 444 -9.01 4.48 -5.64
C SER A 444 -9.33 3.16 -6.34
N ALA A 445 -9.10 2.01 -5.69
CA ALA A 445 -9.41 0.69 -6.25
C ALA A 445 -10.93 0.49 -6.43
N PHE A 446 -11.72 0.86 -5.42
CA PHE A 446 -13.17 0.80 -5.50
C PHE A 446 -13.74 1.77 -6.55
N ALA A 447 -13.23 3.00 -6.63
CA ALA A 447 -13.64 3.98 -7.65
C ALA A 447 -13.38 3.47 -9.08
N ARG A 448 -12.18 2.91 -9.33
CA ARG A 448 -11.85 2.30 -10.63
C ARG A 448 -12.70 1.07 -10.95
N ALA A 449 -13.05 0.28 -9.93
CA ALA A 449 -13.98 -0.83 -10.11
C ALA A 449 -15.39 -0.33 -10.41
N GLY A 450 -15.84 0.78 -9.82
CA GLY A 450 -17.11 1.44 -10.15
C GLY A 450 -17.18 1.86 -11.62
N GLN A 451 -16.07 2.39 -12.15
CA GLN A 451 -15.99 2.74 -13.59
C GLN A 451 -16.02 1.51 -14.50
N THR A 452 -15.46 0.37 -14.08
CA THR A 452 -15.24 -0.81 -14.94
C THR A 452 -16.32 -1.86 -14.79
N LEU A 453 -16.77 -2.11 -13.56
CA LEU A 453 -17.70 -3.19 -13.18
C LEU A 453 -19.08 -2.65 -12.75
N GLY A 454 -19.20 -1.33 -12.59
CA GLY A 454 -20.42 -0.66 -12.16
C GLY A 454 -20.69 -0.72 -10.66
N ALA A 455 -21.92 -0.41 -10.26
CA ALA A 455 -22.34 -0.43 -8.85
C ALA A 455 -22.22 -1.83 -8.24
N PRO A 456 -21.95 -1.98 -6.94
CA PRO A 456 -21.99 -0.90 -5.92
C PRO A 456 -20.60 -0.29 -5.56
N TYR A 457 -19.57 -0.48 -6.37
CA TYR A 457 -18.18 -0.12 -5.99
C TYR A 457 -17.97 1.40 -5.86
N ASP A 458 -18.63 2.21 -6.67
CA ASP A 458 -18.60 3.68 -6.60
C ASP A 458 -19.23 4.23 -5.30
N ASP A 459 -20.32 3.60 -4.83
CA ASP A 459 -20.94 3.94 -3.54
C ASP A 459 -19.96 3.66 -2.38
N VAL A 460 -19.32 2.48 -2.38
CA VAL A 460 -18.34 2.10 -1.36
C VAL A 460 -17.15 3.07 -1.35
N ALA A 461 -16.64 3.45 -2.53
CA ALA A 461 -15.55 4.43 -2.63
C ALA A 461 -15.95 5.79 -2.05
N THR A 462 -17.17 6.24 -2.33
CA THR A 462 -17.70 7.52 -1.84
C THR A 462 -17.88 7.51 -0.32
N GLU A 463 -18.44 6.44 0.25
CA GLU A 463 -18.60 6.30 1.70
C GLU A 463 -17.25 6.27 2.42
N ALA A 464 -16.25 5.56 1.87
CA ALA A 464 -14.92 5.49 2.46
C ALA A 464 -14.17 6.84 2.37
N LEU A 465 -14.31 7.58 1.26
CA LEU A 465 -13.76 8.93 1.12
C LEU A 465 -14.38 9.88 2.13
N ASN A 466 -15.71 9.83 2.30
CA ASN A 466 -16.40 10.64 3.30
C ASN A 466 -15.96 10.31 4.72
N PHE A 467 -15.75 9.01 5.04
CA PHE A 467 -15.22 8.60 6.34
C PHE A 467 -13.85 9.26 6.61
N CYS A 468 -12.92 9.19 5.68
CA CYS A 468 -11.59 9.79 5.83
C CYS A 468 -11.68 11.32 5.97
N ARG A 469 -12.49 11.98 5.11
CA ARG A 469 -12.70 13.43 5.22
C ARG A 469 -13.28 13.85 6.55
N ASP A 470 -14.31 13.15 7.04
CA ASP A 470 -15.06 13.57 8.22
C ASP A 470 -14.38 13.18 9.54
N ARG A 471 -13.44 12.21 9.53
CA ARG A 471 -12.80 11.67 10.73
C ARG A 471 -11.31 11.99 10.85
N LEU A 472 -10.62 12.22 9.74
CA LEU A 472 -9.16 12.39 9.72
C LEU A 472 -8.72 13.75 9.21
N TYR A 473 -9.57 14.49 8.48
CA TYR A 473 -9.21 15.78 7.89
C TYR A 473 -9.89 16.96 8.61
N ASP A 474 -9.10 17.93 9.02
CA ASP A 474 -9.57 19.21 9.56
C ASP A 474 -9.52 20.27 8.44
N ALA A 475 -10.69 20.63 7.93
CA ALA A 475 -10.83 21.59 6.86
C ALA A 475 -10.48 23.04 7.26
N GLU A 476 -10.46 23.38 8.56
CA GLU A 476 -10.10 24.74 9.02
C GLU A 476 -8.57 24.94 8.97
N THR A 477 -7.81 23.90 9.29
CA THR A 477 -6.34 23.95 9.35
C THR A 477 -5.65 23.29 8.17
N GLY A 478 -6.36 22.50 7.35
CA GLY A 478 -5.77 21.65 6.31
C GLY A 478 -4.97 20.46 6.86
N ARG A 479 -5.09 20.18 8.16
CA ARG A 479 -4.39 19.08 8.80
C ARG A 479 -5.09 17.77 8.52
N LEU A 480 -4.34 16.77 8.10
CA LEU A 480 -4.73 15.38 7.99
C LEU A 480 -4.02 14.59 9.10
N ASP A 481 -4.77 13.77 9.82
CA ASP A 481 -4.22 12.83 10.78
C ASP A 481 -4.02 11.44 10.13
N ARG A 482 -3.00 10.71 10.59
CA ARG A 482 -2.63 9.43 9.99
C ARG A 482 -3.59 8.30 10.29
N ARG A 483 -4.03 8.20 11.54
CA ARG A 483 -4.74 7.02 12.06
C ARG A 483 -6.00 7.40 12.82
N TRP A 484 -7.08 6.65 12.53
CA TRP A 484 -8.29 6.58 13.37
C TRP A 484 -8.45 5.17 13.93
N LEU A 485 -8.83 5.04 15.21
CA LEU A 485 -9.16 3.79 15.89
C LEU A 485 -10.17 4.04 16.99
N ASP A 486 -11.38 3.44 16.89
CA ASP A 486 -12.44 3.54 17.90
C ASP A 486 -12.77 4.98 18.39
N GLY A 487 -12.66 5.97 17.52
CA GLY A 487 -12.90 7.38 17.83
C GLY A 487 -11.65 8.13 18.31
N ASP A 488 -10.53 7.45 18.53
CA ASP A 488 -9.25 8.05 18.79
C ASP A 488 -8.52 8.36 17.48
N VAL A 489 -8.01 9.57 17.35
CA VAL A 489 -7.28 10.05 16.17
C VAL A 489 -5.86 10.38 16.60
N ALA A 490 -4.87 9.88 15.89
CA ALA A 490 -3.48 10.06 16.26
C ALA A 490 -2.52 10.05 15.06
N GLY A 491 -1.34 10.63 15.32
CA GLY A 491 -0.23 10.75 14.40
C GLY A 491 -0.44 11.89 13.40
N PRO A 492 0.60 12.68 13.12
CA PRO A 492 0.55 13.65 12.03
C PRO A 492 0.44 12.89 10.71
N GLY A 493 -0.36 13.39 9.76
CA GLY A 493 -0.37 12.88 8.41
C GLY A 493 0.99 13.13 7.72
N TYR A 494 1.45 12.13 7.01
CA TYR A 494 2.66 12.16 6.19
C TYR A 494 2.29 12.39 4.72
N LEU A 495 3.29 12.55 3.87
CA LEU A 495 3.05 12.79 2.44
C LEU A 495 2.18 11.70 1.79
N ASP A 496 2.34 10.41 2.17
CA ASP A 496 1.54 9.31 1.64
C ASP A 496 0.05 9.46 1.97
N ASP A 497 -0.27 9.95 3.18
CA ASP A 497 -1.66 10.17 3.61
C ASP A 497 -2.34 11.23 2.72
N TYR A 498 -1.69 12.34 2.50
CA TYR A 498 -2.22 13.43 1.65
C TYR A 498 -2.27 13.04 0.18
N ALA A 499 -1.18 12.49 -0.37
CA ALA A 499 -1.07 12.16 -1.80
C ALA A 499 -2.10 11.09 -2.21
N PHE A 500 -2.27 10.06 -1.40
CA PHE A 500 -3.19 8.97 -1.73
C PHE A 500 -4.66 9.36 -1.54
N LEU A 501 -5.00 10.21 -0.53
CA LEU A 501 -6.34 10.72 -0.39
C LEU A 501 -6.71 11.77 -1.45
N ALA A 502 -5.79 12.65 -1.82
CA ALA A 502 -6.00 13.57 -2.93
C ALA A 502 -6.25 12.79 -4.23
N ARG A 503 -5.45 11.77 -4.52
CA ARG A 503 -5.67 10.88 -5.66
C ARG A 503 -7.01 10.15 -5.58
N ALA A 504 -7.39 9.66 -4.42
CA ALA A 504 -8.68 9.01 -4.20
C ALA A 504 -9.87 9.94 -4.53
N GLY A 505 -9.79 11.21 -4.11
CA GLY A 505 -10.81 12.20 -4.46
C GLY A 505 -10.94 12.39 -5.98
N VAL A 506 -9.83 12.44 -6.72
CA VAL A 506 -9.84 12.47 -8.19
C VAL A 506 -10.49 11.22 -8.78
N ASP A 507 -10.12 10.02 -8.30
CA ASP A 507 -10.64 8.75 -8.82
C ASP A 507 -12.15 8.60 -8.52
N VAL A 508 -12.64 9.06 -7.35
CA VAL A 508 -14.08 9.08 -7.01
C VAL A 508 -14.85 10.10 -7.89
N HIS A 509 -14.27 11.30 -8.11
CA HIS A 509 -14.86 12.25 -9.06
C HIS A 509 -15.01 11.64 -10.46
N ALA A 510 -13.97 10.96 -10.93
CA ALA A 510 -14.00 10.30 -12.23
C ALA A 510 -15.05 9.17 -12.32
N ALA A 511 -15.30 8.45 -11.21
CA ALA A 511 -16.29 7.37 -11.15
C ALA A 511 -17.73 7.89 -11.07
N THR A 512 -17.97 8.93 -10.26
CA THR A 512 -19.32 9.42 -9.95
C THR A 512 -19.75 10.63 -10.81
N GLY A 513 -18.77 11.47 -11.19
CA GLY A 513 -18.99 12.78 -11.77
C GLY A 513 -19.40 13.85 -10.74
N ASP A 514 -19.33 13.56 -9.43
CA ASP A 514 -19.69 14.49 -8.36
C ASP A 514 -18.58 15.51 -8.10
N LEU A 515 -18.94 16.73 -7.72
CA LEU A 515 -17.99 17.82 -7.50
C LEU A 515 -17.23 17.68 -6.19
N GLU A 516 -17.89 17.27 -5.11
CA GLU A 516 -17.31 17.28 -3.76
C GLU A 516 -16.02 16.43 -3.62
N PRO A 517 -15.89 15.25 -4.23
CA PRO A 517 -14.63 14.52 -4.26
C PRO A 517 -13.47 15.30 -4.92
N LEU A 518 -13.75 16.03 -6.00
CA LEU A 518 -12.77 16.88 -6.68
C LEU A 518 -12.39 18.10 -5.82
N ALA A 519 -13.38 18.74 -5.19
CA ALA A 519 -13.13 19.84 -4.27
C ALA A 519 -12.22 19.40 -3.11
N PHE A 520 -12.52 18.25 -2.52
CA PHE A 520 -11.70 17.65 -1.46
C PHE A 520 -10.28 17.32 -1.95
N ALA A 521 -10.13 16.75 -3.16
CA ALA A 521 -8.81 16.49 -3.76
C ALA A 521 -7.97 17.76 -3.89
N LEU A 522 -8.58 18.87 -4.32
CA LEU A 522 -7.91 20.18 -4.44
C LEU A 522 -7.53 20.74 -3.07
N GLU A 523 -8.43 20.68 -2.08
CA GLU A 523 -8.18 21.13 -0.70
C GLU A 523 -7.01 20.35 -0.07
N VAL A 524 -7.01 19.02 -0.18
CA VAL A 524 -5.92 18.16 0.36
C VAL A 524 -4.61 18.41 -0.39
N THR A 525 -4.66 18.67 -1.71
CA THR A 525 -3.46 18.97 -2.49
C THR A 525 -2.86 20.34 -2.15
N ASP A 526 -3.70 21.35 -1.92
CA ASP A 526 -3.21 22.65 -1.43
C ASP A 526 -2.53 22.51 -0.05
N ALA A 527 -3.12 21.71 0.84
CA ALA A 527 -2.54 21.42 2.16
C ALA A 527 -1.23 20.61 2.04
N LEU A 528 -1.17 19.63 1.12
CA LEU A 528 0.05 18.87 0.80
C LEU A 528 1.18 19.81 0.37
N VAL A 529 0.91 20.68 -0.60
CA VAL A 529 1.92 21.62 -1.11
C VAL A 529 2.39 22.56 -0.01
N ALA A 530 1.47 23.07 0.81
CA ALA A 530 1.83 23.98 1.91
C ALA A 530 2.67 23.30 3.01
N ALA A 531 2.49 22.00 3.24
CA ALA A 531 3.12 21.28 4.36
C ALA A 531 4.45 20.58 3.99
N PHE A 532 4.63 20.17 2.73
CA PHE A 532 5.70 19.25 2.37
C PHE A 532 6.59 19.74 1.21
N TYR A 533 6.11 20.67 0.36
CA TYR A 533 6.89 21.19 -0.76
C TYR A 533 7.87 22.24 -0.31
N GLU A 534 9.15 22.03 -0.64
CA GLU A 534 10.23 22.96 -0.37
C GLU A 534 10.72 23.61 -1.68
N PRO A 535 10.33 24.88 -1.93
CA PRO A 535 10.64 25.55 -3.21
C PRO A 535 12.14 25.72 -3.47
N ASP A 536 12.93 25.95 -2.40
CA ASP A 536 14.39 26.14 -2.53
C ASP A 536 15.11 24.85 -2.95
N ASP A 537 14.55 23.70 -2.57
CA ASP A 537 15.05 22.36 -2.89
C ASP A 537 14.39 21.77 -4.16
N GLY A 538 13.24 22.30 -4.58
CA GLY A 538 12.46 21.81 -5.70
C GLY A 538 11.93 20.38 -5.47
N THR A 539 11.60 20.01 -4.22
CA THR A 539 11.15 18.67 -3.87
C THR A 539 10.03 18.68 -2.82
N ILE A 540 9.43 17.51 -2.60
CA ILE A 540 8.40 17.30 -1.57
C ILE A 540 8.94 16.28 -0.58
N TYR A 541 9.04 16.67 0.69
CA TYR A 541 9.51 15.82 1.77
C TYR A 541 8.38 14.91 2.29
N PHE A 542 8.75 13.80 2.93
CA PHE A 542 7.78 12.86 3.51
C PHE A 542 7.15 13.37 4.80
N THR A 543 7.92 14.16 5.59
CA THR A 543 7.48 14.78 6.84
C THR A 543 7.39 16.31 6.70
N ARG A 544 6.55 16.94 7.52
CA ARG A 544 6.50 18.41 7.66
C ARG A 544 7.84 18.95 8.18
N ASP A 545 8.08 20.24 7.96
CA ASP A 545 9.20 20.91 8.61
C ASP A 545 8.99 20.99 10.12
N ALA A 546 10.06 20.82 10.91
CA ALA A 546 10.02 20.85 12.36
C ALA A 546 9.64 22.24 12.90
N ASP A 547 10.04 23.32 12.22
CA ASP A 547 9.73 24.69 12.63
C ASP A 547 8.24 25.03 12.42
N ASP A 548 7.60 24.47 11.37
CA ASP A 548 6.17 24.63 11.10
C ASP A 548 5.33 23.77 12.03
N ALA A 549 5.83 22.60 12.44
CA ALA A 549 5.15 21.72 13.40
C ALA A 549 5.00 22.38 14.78
N ALA A 550 6.02 23.08 15.26
CA ALA A 550 6.00 23.75 16.57
C ALA A 550 5.01 24.94 16.66
N GLY A 551 4.69 25.57 15.52
CA GLY A 551 3.74 26.70 15.46
C GLY A 551 2.27 26.30 15.45
N ALA A 552 1.94 25.07 15.07
CA ALA A 552 0.57 24.58 14.96
C ALA A 552 0.00 24.06 16.30
N ASP A 553 0.86 23.63 17.22
CA ASP A 553 0.46 23.01 18.48
C ASP A 553 -0.01 24.00 19.57
N ASP A 554 0.48 25.26 19.54
CA ASP A 554 0.06 26.29 20.49
C ASP A 554 -1.43 26.68 20.37
N ALA A 555 -2.06 26.38 19.23
CA ALA A 555 -3.45 26.75 18.96
C ALA A 555 -4.50 25.69 19.38
N ALA A 556 -4.12 24.43 19.51
CA ALA A 556 -5.08 23.33 19.75
C ALA A 556 -5.04 22.72 21.16
N GLY A 557 -4.07 23.08 22.02
CA GLY A 557 -3.98 22.60 23.41
C GLY A 557 -3.79 21.07 23.53
N VAL A 558 -3.43 20.40 22.46
CA VAL A 558 -3.06 18.98 22.39
C VAL A 558 -1.55 18.91 22.26
N ASP A 559 -0.91 18.26 23.22
CA ASP A 559 0.54 18.02 23.24
C ASP A 559 0.91 17.02 22.12
N SER A 560 0.85 17.47 20.87
CA SER A 560 1.25 16.73 19.68
C SER A 560 2.73 16.98 19.32
N THR A 561 3.42 17.85 20.09
CA THR A 561 4.85 18.16 19.94
C THR A 561 5.76 17.01 20.33
N GLY A 562 5.16 15.85 20.68
CA GLY A 562 5.92 14.74 21.23
C GLY A 562 7.11 14.30 20.43
N ASP A 563 7.31 14.65 19.13
CA ASP A 563 8.23 13.82 18.42
C ASP A 563 9.00 14.33 17.21
N ALA A 564 8.76 15.50 16.69
CA ALA A 564 9.56 15.99 15.57
C ALA A 564 11.07 16.19 15.91
N GLY A 565 11.38 16.34 17.20
CA GLY A 565 12.74 16.66 17.66
C GLY A 565 13.69 15.49 17.84
N THR A 566 13.24 14.23 17.70
CA THR A 566 14.07 13.03 17.99
C THR A 566 14.51 12.24 16.75
N LEU A 567 13.95 12.53 15.58
CA LEU A 567 14.40 11.91 14.34
C LEU A 567 15.58 12.70 13.77
N PHE A 568 16.68 12.01 13.45
CA PHE A 568 17.91 12.63 12.98
C PHE A 568 17.91 12.98 11.48
N ALA A 569 16.84 12.69 10.72
CA ALA A 569 16.70 12.99 9.30
C ALA A 569 15.25 13.37 8.95
N ARG A 570 15.09 14.24 7.92
CA ARG A 570 13.82 14.56 7.27
C ARG A 570 13.70 13.74 5.98
N PRO A 571 13.02 12.58 5.99
CA PRO A 571 13.06 11.65 4.88
C PRO A 571 12.29 12.15 3.66
N GLN A 572 12.68 11.66 2.49
CA GLN A 572 11.92 11.66 1.24
C GLN A 572 11.61 10.23 0.84
N GLU A 573 10.45 9.97 0.24
CA GLU A 573 10.05 8.63 -0.18
C GLU A 573 10.02 8.54 -1.71
N PHE A 574 11.10 8.02 -2.29
CA PHE A 574 11.26 7.89 -3.74
C PHE A 574 10.87 6.53 -4.29
N ALA A 575 11.14 5.47 -3.52
CA ALA A 575 11.10 4.11 -4.01
C ALA A 575 9.70 3.50 -3.92
N ASP A 576 9.26 2.92 -5.04
CA ASP A 576 8.10 2.05 -5.05
C ASP A 576 8.40 0.75 -4.31
N ARG A 577 7.48 0.35 -3.43
CA ARG A 577 7.56 -0.89 -2.65
C ARG A 577 6.32 -1.74 -2.92
N SER A 578 5.60 -2.15 -1.89
CA SER A 578 4.26 -2.77 -2.03
C SER A 578 3.23 -1.75 -2.54
N THR A 579 3.41 -0.48 -2.22
CA THR A 579 2.68 0.67 -2.76
C THR A 579 3.60 1.52 -3.64
N PRO A 580 3.05 2.33 -4.56
CA PRO A 580 3.83 3.36 -5.24
C PRO A 580 4.38 4.38 -4.24
N SER A 581 5.49 5.04 -4.56
CA SER A 581 6.03 6.09 -3.71
C SER A 581 5.06 7.27 -3.57
N SER A 582 5.00 7.85 -2.37
CA SER A 582 4.17 9.01 -2.11
C SER A 582 4.56 10.21 -2.98
N LEU A 583 5.86 10.42 -3.20
CA LEU A 583 6.37 11.45 -4.10
C LEU A 583 5.89 11.27 -5.55
N GLY A 584 5.92 10.03 -6.06
CA GLY A 584 5.45 9.73 -7.42
C GLY A 584 3.94 9.94 -7.58
N VAL A 585 3.15 9.55 -6.58
CA VAL A 585 1.69 9.76 -6.58
C VAL A 585 1.35 11.24 -6.42
N ALA A 586 2.08 11.98 -5.57
CA ALA A 586 1.92 13.43 -5.43
C ALA A 586 2.19 14.14 -6.77
N ALA A 587 3.32 13.85 -7.43
CA ALA A 587 3.67 14.45 -8.72
C ALA A 587 2.62 14.10 -9.81
N GLU A 588 2.15 12.85 -9.90
CA GLU A 588 1.10 12.47 -10.86
C GLU A 588 -0.23 13.16 -10.55
N THR A 589 -0.61 13.30 -9.26
CA THR A 589 -1.85 13.97 -8.84
C THR A 589 -1.81 15.47 -9.11
N LEU A 590 -0.68 16.13 -8.86
CA LEU A 590 -0.47 17.53 -9.23
C LEU A 590 -0.67 17.76 -10.73
N LEU A 591 -0.12 16.89 -11.59
CA LEU A 591 -0.29 16.96 -13.05
C LEU A 591 -1.74 16.68 -13.50
N ILE A 592 -2.51 15.91 -12.75
CA ILE A 592 -3.94 15.70 -13.05
C ILE A 592 -4.74 16.93 -12.65
N LEU A 593 -4.50 17.45 -11.45
CA LEU A 593 -5.24 18.59 -10.90
C LEU A 593 -4.87 19.93 -11.58
N ASP A 594 -3.72 19.99 -12.25
CA ASP A 594 -3.36 21.11 -13.11
C ASP A 594 -4.43 21.41 -14.17
N GLY A 595 -5.06 20.39 -14.75
CA GLY A 595 -6.19 20.55 -15.68
C GLY A 595 -7.42 21.23 -15.07
N PHE A 596 -7.54 21.25 -13.73
CA PHE A 596 -8.59 21.91 -12.95
C PHE A 596 -8.16 23.22 -12.29
N ARG A 597 -6.90 23.64 -12.48
CA ARG A 597 -6.34 24.92 -12.00
C ARG A 597 -5.85 25.76 -13.18
N PRO A 598 -6.31 26.99 -13.35
CA PRO A 598 -5.89 27.82 -14.48
C PRO A 598 -4.57 28.58 -14.28
N ASP A 599 -3.86 28.35 -13.18
CA ASP A 599 -2.67 29.13 -12.75
C ASP A 599 -1.33 28.38 -12.93
N ASP A 600 -1.33 27.17 -13.52
CA ASP A 600 -0.16 26.30 -13.78
C ASP A 600 0.70 25.98 -12.53
N ARG A 601 0.26 26.32 -11.32
CA ARG A 601 1.04 26.14 -10.09
C ARG A 601 1.39 24.68 -9.83
N PHE A 602 0.41 23.78 -10.00
CA PHE A 602 0.60 22.35 -9.73
C PHE A 602 1.56 21.73 -10.74
N ARG A 603 1.45 22.13 -12.00
CA ARG A 603 2.37 21.69 -13.05
C ARG A 603 3.79 22.09 -12.76
N SER A 604 4.03 23.35 -12.38
CA SER A 604 5.36 23.86 -12.05
C SER A 604 6.01 23.07 -10.90
N ILE A 605 5.27 22.78 -9.83
CA ILE A 605 5.76 21.97 -8.71
C ILE A 605 6.12 20.53 -9.16
N ALA A 606 5.28 19.90 -9.98
CA ALA A 606 5.57 18.57 -10.51
C ALA A 606 6.82 18.57 -11.43
N GLU A 607 7.00 19.62 -12.25
CA GLU A 607 8.19 19.81 -13.09
C GLU A 607 9.45 19.95 -12.24
N ASP A 608 9.42 20.78 -11.18
CA ASP A 608 10.54 20.96 -10.25
C ASP A 608 10.94 19.63 -9.60
N VAL A 609 9.97 18.88 -9.04
CA VAL A 609 10.21 17.58 -8.41
C VAL A 609 10.84 16.59 -9.40
N LEU A 610 10.30 16.47 -10.60
CA LEU A 610 10.77 15.51 -11.60
C LEU A 610 12.14 15.91 -12.16
N ALA A 611 12.43 17.20 -12.30
CA ALA A 611 13.73 17.70 -12.72
C ALA A 611 14.79 17.48 -11.63
N THR A 612 14.47 17.80 -10.38
CA THR A 612 15.37 17.61 -9.22
C THR A 612 15.81 16.15 -9.10
N HIS A 613 14.90 15.20 -9.26
CA HIS A 613 15.21 13.77 -9.11
C HIS A 613 15.50 13.04 -10.41
N ALA A 614 15.65 13.73 -11.53
CA ALA A 614 15.80 13.14 -12.86
C ALA A 614 16.95 12.11 -12.95
N ASP A 615 18.10 12.38 -12.38
CA ASP A 615 19.26 11.48 -12.41
C ASP A 615 19.03 10.23 -11.52
N ARG A 616 18.38 10.39 -10.38
CA ARG A 616 17.97 9.25 -9.51
C ARG A 616 16.99 8.35 -10.25
N ILE A 617 15.97 8.92 -10.88
CA ILE A 617 14.96 8.20 -11.66
C ILE A 617 15.61 7.44 -12.81
N ARG A 618 16.53 8.07 -13.56
CA ARG A 618 17.24 7.43 -14.69
C ARG A 618 18.19 6.33 -14.25
N SER A 619 18.83 6.45 -13.08
CA SER A 619 19.81 5.46 -12.60
C SER A 619 19.16 4.17 -12.10
N SER A 620 17.99 4.25 -11.47
CA SER A 620 17.26 3.10 -10.90
C SER A 620 15.75 3.11 -11.23
N PRO A 621 15.37 3.17 -12.53
CA PRO A 621 13.99 3.43 -12.92
C PRO A 621 12.98 2.36 -12.47
N LEU A 622 13.43 1.11 -12.21
CA LEU A 622 12.59 0.02 -11.67
C LEU A 622 12.26 0.18 -10.18
N GLU A 623 12.98 1.02 -9.47
CA GLU A 623 12.69 1.38 -8.08
C GLU A 623 11.78 2.61 -7.99
N HIS A 624 11.56 3.33 -9.10
CA HIS A 624 10.87 4.61 -9.19
C HIS A 624 9.79 4.62 -10.28
N VAL A 625 9.07 3.51 -10.49
CA VAL A 625 8.09 3.37 -11.59
C VAL A 625 6.98 4.44 -11.51
N SER A 626 6.55 4.82 -10.31
CA SER A 626 5.56 5.89 -10.12
C SER A 626 6.07 7.25 -10.61
N LEU A 627 7.34 7.60 -10.35
CA LEU A 627 7.98 8.80 -10.87
C LEU A 627 8.21 8.73 -12.38
N VAL A 628 8.58 7.56 -12.92
CA VAL A 628 8.68 7.33 -14.39
C VAL A 628 7.33 7.59 -15.06
N ARG A 629 6.23 7.17 -14.44
CA ARG A 629 4.86 7.41 -14.94
C ARG A 629 4.50 8.90 -14.90
N ALA A 630 4.83 9.58 -13.80
CA ALA A 630 4.61 11.02 -13.68
C ALA A 630 5.41 11.81 -14.74
N ALA A 631 6.68 11.45 -14.99
CA ALA A 631 7.51 12.05 -16.03
C ALA A 631 6.94 11.80 -17.44
N ALA A 632 6.48 10.58 -17.73
CA ALA A 632 5.81 10.28 -18.99
C ALA A 632 4.54 11.12 -19.17
N ARG A 633 3.69 11.26 -18.13
CA ARG A 633 2.51 12.14 -18.14
C ARG A 633 2.88 13.61 -18.42
N LEU A 634 3.89 14.10 -17.75
CA LEU A 634 4.35 15.51 -17.94
C LEU A 634 4.71 15.79 -19.39
N THR A 635 5.39 14.84 -20.04
CA THR A 635 5.92 15.02 -21.41
C THR A 635 4.92 14.69 -22.52
N THR A 636 4.09 13.66 -22.34
CA THR A 636 3.12 13.24 -23.37
C THR A 636 1.72 13.83 -23.17
N GLY A 637 1.45 14.38 -21.98
CA GLY A 637 0.10 14.78 -21.58
C GLY A 637 -0.78 13.58 -21.22
N ALA A 638 -2.09 13.81 -21.18
CA ALA A 638 -3.10 12.80 -20.90
C ALA A 638 -4.22 12.84 -21.95
N VAL A 639 -4.92 11.73 -22.10
CA VAL A 639 -6.23 11.73 -22.73
C VAL A 639 -7.22 12.32 -21.74
N GLU A 640 -7.91 13.38 -22.12
CA GLU A 640 -8.96 14.03 -21.33
C GLU A 640 -10.31 13.68 -21.91
N VAL A 641 -11.23 13.20 -21.08
CA VAL A 641 -12.63 12.94 -21.45
C VAL A 641 -13.52 13.81 -20.59
N THR A 642 -14.15 14.80 -21.20
CA THR A 642 -15.09 15.70 -20.53
C THR A 642 -16.51 15.41 -20.97
N VAL A 643 -17.40 15.13 -20.02
CA VAL A 643 -18.84 14.89 -20.29
C VAL A 643 -19.65 16.07 -19.78
N ALA A 644 -20.24 16.84 -20.68
CA ALA A 644 -21.16 17.93 -20.37
C ALA A 644 -22.58 17.37 -20.21
N ALA A 645 -23.02 17.11 -18.98
CA ALA A 645 -24.32 16.51 -18.65
C ALA A 645 -24.67 16.70 -17.16
N GLU A 646 -25.96 16.58 -16.81
CA GLU A 646 -26.39 16.55 -15.39
C GLU A 646 -25.86 15.29 -14.68
N ALA A 647 -25.81 14.16 -15.39
CA ALA A 647 -25.16 12.92 -14.96
C ALA A 647 -24.57 12.22 -16.17
N VAL A 648 -23.48 11.50 -16.01
CA VAL A 648 -22.90 10.67 -17.09
C VAL A 648 -23.90 9.55 -17.41
N PRO A 649 -24.37 9.41 -18.67
CA PRO A 649 -25.28 8.33 -19.05
C PRO A 649 -24.66 6.96 -18.73
N SER A 650 -25.48 6.00 -18.22
CA SER A 650 -24.96 4.67 -17.83
C SER A 650 -24.28 3.95 -18.99
N ALA A 651 -24.87 3.97 -20.19
CA ALA A 651 -24.24 3.38 -21.38
C ALA A 651 -22.87 4.00 -21.73
N TRP A 652 -22.66 5.27 -21.42
CA TRP A 652 -21.37 5.93 -21.64
C TRP A 652 -20.35 5.52 -20.57
N ARG A 653 -20.80 5.36 -19.32
CA ARG A 653 -19.93 4.81 -18.25
C ARG A 653 -19.47 3.40 -18.60
N ASP A 654 -20.41 2.55 -19.06
CA ASP A 654 -20.09 1.18 -19.47
C ASP A 654 -19.07 1.16 -20.61
N ALA A 655 -19.33 1.95 -21.69
CA ALA A 655 -18.42 2.04 -22.83
C ALA A 655 -17.03 2.56 -22.47
N LEU A 656 -16.93 3.58 -21.60
CA LEU A 656 -15.64 4.10 -21.10
C LEU A 656 -14.95 3.11 -20.17
N GLY A 657 -15.74 2.38 -19.36
CA GLY A 657 -15.23 1.35 -18.44
C GLY A 657 -14.57 0.17 -19.14
N GLU A 658 -14.98 -0.14 -20.38
CA GLU A 658 -14.39 -1.20 -21.21
C GLU A 658 -13.09 -0.76 -21.91
N GLN A 659 -12.81 0.56 -21.99
CA GLN A 659 -11.62 1.06 -22.68
C GLN A 659 -10.40 1.08 -21.75
N TYR A 660 -9.27 0.62 -22.25
CA TYR A 660 -7.99 0.84 -21.59
C TYR A 660 -7.39 2.18 -22.02
N LEU A 661 -7.55 3.17 -21.18
CA LEU A 661 -7.04 4.53 -21.38
C LEU A 661 -6.05 4.88 -20.25
N PRO A 662 -4.78 4.45 -20.34
CA PRO A 662 -3.84 4.60 -19.25
C PRO A 662 -3.58 6.06 -18.93
N GLY A 663 -3.82 6.43 -17.68
CA GLY A 663 -3.58 7.78 -17.20
C GLY A 663 -4.55 8.84 -17.77
N HIS A 664 -5.71 8.46 -18.28
CA HIS A 664 -6.72 9.43 -18.72
C HIS A 664 -7.27 10.26 -17.53
N ILE A 665 -7.84 11.40 -17.86
CA ILE A 665 -8.62 12.23 -16.95
C ILE A 665 -10.07 12.17 -17.42
N LEU A 666 -10.94 11.59 -16.60
CA LEU A 666 -12.38 11.60 -16.84
C LEU A 666 -13.04 12.61 -15.92
N THR A 667 -13.79 13.53 -16.47
CA THR A 667 -14.53 14.52 -15.69
C THR A 667 -15.90 14.80 -16.29
N ARG A 668 -16.83 15.11 -15.41
CA ARG A 668 -18.11 15.69 -15.78
C ARG A 668 -18.05 17.20 -15.57
N ARG A 669 -18.83 17.94 -16.35
CA ARG A 669 -19.19 19.32 -16.06
C ARG A 669 -20.71 19.50 -16.19
N PRO A 670 -21.32 20.45 -15.46
CA PRO A 670 -22.73 20.81 -15.66
C PRO A 670 -23.02 21.24 -17.11
N PRO A 671 -24.18 20.89 -17.64
CA PRO A 671 -24.53 21.21 -19.04
C PRO A 671 -24.92 22.68 -19.26
N THR A 672 -25.19 23.42 -18.17
CA THR A 672 -25.66 24.83 -18.21
C THR A 672 -24.57 25.76 -17.63
N ALA A 673 -24.61 27.04 -18.06
CA ALA A 673 -23.72 28.07 -17.54
C ALA A 673 -23.92 28.27 -16.01
N ASP A 674 -25.21 28.44 -15.60
CA ASP A 674 -25.52 28.63 -14.16
C ASP A 674 -25.03 27.45 -13.30
N GLY A 675 -25.12 26.21 -13.79
CA GLY A 675 -24.60 25.02 -13.11
C GLY A 675 -23.07 25.03 -13.04
N LEU A 676 -22.40 25.44 -14.10
CA LEU A 676 -20.94 25.58 -14.11
C LEU A 676 -20.50 26.71 -13.16
N ASP A 677 -21.18 27.87 -13.17
CA ASP A 677 -20.87 28.98 -12.27
C ASP A 677 -20.97 28.54 -10.80
N ALA A 678 -21.99 27.73 -10.44
CA ALA A 678 -22.10 27.17 -9.11
C ALA A 678 -20.93 26.23 -8.74
N TRP A 679 -20.41 25.47 -9.70
CA TRP A 679 -19.23 24.63 -9.50
C TRP A 679 -17.96 25.46 -9.33
N LEU A 680 -17.79 26.51 -10.13
CA LEU A 680 -16.66 27.45 -10.01
C LEU A 680 -16.67 28.16 -8.67
N ASP A 681 -17.83 28.64 -8.23
CA ASP A 681 -18.01 29.26 -6.90
C ASP A 681 -17.59 28.28 -5.77
N ARG A 682 -18.01 26.99 -5.85
CA ARG A 682 -17.65 25.96 -4.86
C ARG A 682 -16.14 25.69 -4.84
N LEU A 683 -15.49 25.72 -6.00
CA LEU A 683 -14.04 25.49 -6.14
C LEU A 683 -13.21 26.76 -5.91
N GLY A 684 -13.85 27.93 -5.72
CA GLY A 684 -13.17 29.23 -5.58
C GLY A 684 -12.44 29.66 -6.86
N LEU A 685 -12.98 29.33 -8.03
CA LEU A 685 -12.41 29.65 -9.34
C LEU A 685 -13.14 30.83 -9.99
N ASP A 686 -12.39 31.83 -10.46
CA ASP A 686 -12.93 32.98 -11.20
C ASP A 686 -13.29 32.68 -12.66
N ALA A 687 -12.76 31.58 -13.21
CA ALA A 687 -12.98 31.17 -14.61
C ALA A 687 -12.99 29.65 -14.76
N ALA A 688 -13.61 29.16 -15.82
CA ALA A 688 -13.61 27.73 -16.14
C ALA A 688 -12.18 27.24 -16.42
N PRO A 689 -11.76 26.14 -15.78
CA PRO A 689 -10.45 25.56 -16.03
C PRO A 689 -10.34 25.00 -17.45
N PRO A 690 -9.11 24.79 -17.97
CA PRO A 690 -8.88 24.35 -19.35
C PRO A 690 -9.67 23.09 -19.73
N ILE A 691 -9.85 22.16 -18.81
CA ILE A 691 -10.59 20.91 -19.03
C ILE A 691 -12.10 21.09 -19.21
N TRP A 692 -12.69 22.23 -18.79
CA TRP A 692 -14.11 22.55 -18.92
C TRP A 692 -14.41 23.70 -19.87
N GLU A 693 -13.41 24.55 -20.18
CA GLU A 693 -13.59 25.73 -21.01
C GLU A 693 -14.06 25.37 -22.42
N GLY A 694 -15.16 25.99 -22.86
CA GLY A 694 -15.74 25.79 -24.21
C GLY A 694 -16.36 24.42 -24.46
N ARG A 695 -16.48 23.55 -23.42
CA ARG A 695 -17.06 22.20 -23.57
C ARG A 695 -18.52 22.17 -23.11
N ASP A 696 -19.39 22.87 -23.83
CA ASP A 696 -20.81 23.00 -23.52
C ASP A 696 -21.64 21.80 -24.00
N ALA A 697 -22.82 21.58 -23.40
CA ALA A 697 -23.77 20.60 -23.88
C ALA A 697 -24.36 21.06 -25.22
N ASN A 698 -24.35 20.19 -26.25
CA ASN A 698 -24.87 20.51 -27.56
C ASN A 698 -26.41 20.40 -27.57
N ALA A 699 -27.09 21.52 -27.79
CA ALA A 699 -28.54 21.60 -27.80
C ALA A 699 -29.25 21.08 -26.55
N GLY A 700 -28.52 21.03 -25.40
CA GLY A 700 -29.03 20.52 -24.12
C GLY A 700 -28.99 18.98 -23.99
N GLU A 701 -28.37 18.29 -24.94
CA GLU A 701 -28.13 16.85 -24.87
C GLU A 701 -26.78 16.55 -24.24
N PRO A 702 -26.61 15.42 -23.55
CA PRO A 702 -25.30 14.97 -23.07
C PRO A 702 -24.28 15.01 -24.19
N THR A 703 -23.14 15.64 -23.94
CA THR A 703 -22.10 15.85 -24.96
C THR A 703 -20.74 15.45 -24.40
N VAL A 704 -19.98 14.65 -25.14
CA VAL A 704 -18.62 14.22 -24.77
C VAL A 704 -17.59 14.90 -25.67
N TYR A 705 -16.49 15.28 -25.04
CA TYR A 705 -15.27 15.80 -25.65
C TYR A 705 -14.11 14.91 -25.27
N VAL A 706 -13.37 14.45 -26.26
CA VAL A 706 -12.13 13.69 -26.06
C VAL A 706 -10.97 14.53 -26.56
N CYS A 707 -9.99 14.80 -25.73
CA CYS A 707 -8.81 15.58 -26.08
C CYS A 707 -7.53 14.77 -25.86
N GLU A 708 -6.59 14.88 -26.78
CA GLU A 708 -5.26 14.29 -26.69
C GLU A 708 -4.23 15.29 -27.21
N GLY A 709 -3.18 15.59 -26.43
CA GLY A 709 -2.09 16.48 -26.84
C GLY A 709 -2.58 17.84 -27.37
N PHE A 710 -3.46 18.54 -26.64
CA PHE A 710 -4.09 19.84 -27.01
C PHE A 710 -5.01 19.79 -28.23
N THR A 711 -5.34 18.63 -28.75
CA THR A 711 -6.27 18.48 -29.86
C THR A 711 -7.54 17.79 -29.35
N CYS A 712 -8.70 18.47 -29.51
CA CYS A 712 -9.98 17.94 -29.06
C CYS A 712 -10.83 17.43 -30.22
N SER A 713 -11.63 16.38 -29.93
CA SER A 713 -12.70 15.96 -30.85
C SER A 713 -13.73 17.07 -31.06
N PRO A 714 -14.44 17.10 -32.18
CA PRO A 714 -15.69 17.84 -32.24
C PRO A 714 -16.65 17.35 -31.13
N PRO A 715 -17.59 18.22 -30.66
CA PRO A 715 -18.65 17.80 -29.75
C PRO A 715 -19.38 16.56 -30.26
N ARG A 716 -19.51 15.53 -29.42
CA ARG A 716 -20.21 14.28 -29.77
C ARG A 716 -21.34 14.02 -28.77
N THR A 717 -22.51 13.64 -29.31
CA THR A 717 -23.66 13.18 -28.51
C THR A 717 -23.78 11.65 -28.50
N ASP A 718 -22.76 10.97 -29.00
CA ASP A 718 -22.62 9.53 -29.08
C ASP A 718 -21.21 9.14 -28.66
N ILE A 719 -21.09 8.22 -27.66
CA ILE A 719 -19.81 7.86 -27.05
C ILE A 719 -18.94 7.05 -27.99
N ASP A 720 -19.53 6.14 -28.79
CA ASP A 720 -18.78 5.27 -29.68
C ASP A 720 -18.07 6.11 -30.76
N THR A 721 -18.72 7.11 -31.28
CA THR A 721 -18.13 8.07 -32.24
C THR A 721 -17.00 8.89 -31.63
N ALA A 722 -17.05 9.17 -30.32
CA ALA A 722 -15.98 9.86 -29.61
C ALA A 722 -14.76 8.94 -29.36
N LEU A 723 -15.00 7.68 -29.03
CA LEU A 723 -13.95 6.66 -28.84
C LEU A 723 -13.30 6.27 -30.18
N ASP A 724 -14.08 6.17 -31.27
CA ASP A 724 -13.55 5.96 -32.61
C ASP A 724 -12.55 7.06 -33.02
N TRP A 725 -12.86 8.34 -32.68
CA TRP A 725 -11.99 9.47 -32.97
C TRP A 725 -10.61 9.31 -32.23
N LEU A 726 -10.61 8.75 -31.02
CA LEU A 726 -9.38 8.48 -30.26
C LEU A 726 -8.59 7.34 -30.89
N SER A 727 -9.26 6.24 -31.27
CA SER A 727 -8.63 5.05 -31.86
C SER A 727 -7.99 5.31 -33.23
N GLU A 728 -8.50 6.26 -34.00
CA GLU A 728 -7.92 6.68 -35.29
C GLU A 728 -6.59 7.43 -35.14
N ARG A 729 -6.23 7.86 -33.92
CA ARG A 729 -5.04 8.69 -33.62
C ARG A 729 -3.94 7.94 -32.88
N GLN A 730 -4.30 6.86 -32.20
CA GLN A 730 -3.37 5.90 -31.57
C GLN A 730 -2.87 4.87 -32.59
#